data_efae79e34d1663710579df8409d555a8
#
_entry.id   efae79e34d1663710579df8409d555a8
#
_cell.length_a   1.000
_cell.length_b   1.000
_cell.length_c   1.000
_cell.angle_alpha   90.00
_cell.angle_beta   90.00
_cell.angle_gamma   90.00
#
_symmetry.space_group_name_H-M   'P 1'
#
loop_
_entity.id
_entity.type
_entity.pdbx_description
1 polymer ?
#
loop_
_entity_poly.entity_id
_entity_poly.type
_entity_poly.pdbx_seq_one_letter_code
_entity_poly.pdbx_strand_id
1 'polypeptide(L)'
;MKLNIVVLILFLLVSCSERKEEIEKQDIETEQSSTLVDFKNEFIKENNLSGEDLKRFNKGVEQLETLWNADDGKGTQLEEFIKTNFIKSGDELDTLFNRLQRNYEIIDGHFNKMMLDLKMPVALDWAEITPIDRKFDSFNPSSHLEQDLYNNKIAFITVLNFPFYSLEEKRKYSDKWNRKNWAYARMGDRFTSRVPAKLLQNFSKVNSEADAYIYEYYIYMGNIVNNDGESLFPEDMKLISHWNLRDELKSQYANDKNGQEKQDLIYAIMQRIITQEIPKSFINSNEYKWNPITNKLYKQGKEIEYESEPNTRYDKILEQFKVLSIIDDYSPEMPTYIERKFSGEMEMSIDEVEKLFTDFVSSPVIKKAGDLIKNRLGRDLQPYDIWYDGFKSRSSINEEQLDKITKRKYPDASSVKRDLPIILKKLGWDNVRANYIADKVEVDPSRGAGHAWGAEMRGVAARLRTRIAEDGMDYKGYNIAVHEFGHNVEQVLSLYDIDYYMLNGVPNTAFTEALAFVFQMRDLKLLGMESNDKNSTYLYALDNLWSTFEIMGASLVDQKTWKWLYENPTANPEDLKNAVNKISKEVWNKYYAPVIGVEDSNILGIYSHMISYPLYLSAYPIGHLIEFQIEEYIKDKNLGTEFERMSKIGKVLPNSWMIEATGNKISPEPLLNQAEKALIELSK
;
A
#
# COMPACT_ATOMS: atom_id res chain seq x y z
N MET A 1 -30.93 19.79 -54.70
CA MET A 1 -31.77 20.46 -53.68
C MET A 1 -32.75 19.56 -52.92
N LYS A 2 -33.17 18.38 -53.44
CA LYS A 2 -34.09 17.46 -52.72
C LYS A 2 -33.42 16.50 -51.73
N LEU A 3 -32.10 16.27 -51.82
CA LEU A 3 -31.37 15.34 -50.92
C LEU A 3 -31.01 15.96 -49.58
N ASN A 4 -30.77 17.29 -49.54
CA ASN A 4 -30.41 18.00 -48.30
C ASN A 4 -31.60 18.23 -47.35
N ILE A 5 -32.84 18.20 -47.85
CA ILE A 5 -34.04 18.38 -47.03
C ILE A 5 -34.39 17.08 -46.26
N VAL A 6 -34.15 15.93 -46.85
CA VAL A 6 -34.43 14.64 -46.21
C VAL A 6 -33.42 14.37 -45.05
N VAL A 7 -32.16 14.77 -45.22
CA VAL A 7 -31.12 14.62 -44.14
C VAL A 7 -31.43 15.58 -42.98
N LEU A 8 -31.92 16.80 -43.26
CA LEU A 8 -32.29 17.78 -42.22
C LEU A 8 -33.54 17.33 -41.42
N ILE A 9 -34.51 16.70 -42.08
CA ILE A 9 -35.73 16.17 -41.43
C ILE A 9 -35.37 14.93 -40.56
N LEU A 10 -34.47 14.06 -41.00
CA LEU A 10 -33.99 12.95 -40.20
C LEU A 10 -33.22 13.41 -38.94
N PHE A 11 -32.37 14.46 -39.05
CA PHE A 11 -31.69 15.03 -37.88
C PHE A 11 -32.64 15.68 -36.87
N LEU A 12 -33.70 16.34 -37.34
CA LEU A 12 -34.73 16.92 -36.49
C LEU A 12 -35.63 15.88 -35.81
N LEU A 13 -35.89 14.74 -36.45
CA LEU A 13 -36.67 13.66 -35.88
C LEU A 13 -35.86 12.84 -34.83
N VAL A 14 -34.55 12.63 -35.03
CA VAL A 14 -33.65 12.00 -34.05
C VAL A 14 -33.52 12.91 -32.83
N SER A 15 -33.27 14.23 -33.01
CA SER A 15 -33.16 15.18 -31.91
C SER A 15 -34.48 15.33 -31.11
N CYS A 16 -35.66 15.20 -31.76
CA CYS A 16 -36.95 15.19 -31.06
C CYS A 16 -37.22 13.87 -30.31
N SER A 17 -36.71 12.75 -30.79
CA SER A 17 -36.81 11.45 -30.12
C SER A 17 -35.93 11.38 -28.87
N GLU A 18 -34.68 11.80 -28.98
CA GLU A 18 -33.76 11.90 -27.84
C GLU A 18 -34.26 12.83 -26.74
N ARG A 19 -34.77 14.02 -27.15
CA ARG A 19 -35.36 15.00 -26.22
C ARG A 19 -36.66 14.53 -25.55
N LYS A 20 -37.43 13.68 -26.24
CA LYS A 20 -38.61 13.05 -25.64
C LYS A 20 -38.27 11.95 -24.67
N GLU A 21 -37.26 11.14 -24.98
CA GLU A 21 -36.75 10.11 -24.06
C GLU A 21 -36.10 10.74 -22.82
N GLU A 22 -35.36 11.86 -22.95
CA GLU A 22 -34.81 12.60 -21.80
C GLU A 22 -35.92 13.21 -20.93
N ILE A 23 -36.98 13.80 -21.55
CA ILE A 23 -38.11 14.38 -20.81
C ILE A 23 -38.92 13.28 -20.12
N GLU A 24 -39.21 12.15 -20.80
CA GLU A 24 -39.89 11.02 -20.17
C GLU A 24 -39.06 10.37 -19.05
N LYS A 25 -37.73 10.29 -19.17
CA LYS A 25 -36.85 9.87 -18.08
C LYS A 25 -36.90 10.84 -16.91
N GLN A 26 -36.79 12.13 -17.18
CA GLN A 26 -36.81 13.19 -16.16
C GLN A 26 -38.17 13.28 -15.44
N ASP A 27 -39.28 13.07 -16.15
CA ASP A 27 -40.62 13.04 -15.55
C ASP A 27 -40.82 11.78 -14.70
N ILE A 28 -40.32 10.62 -15.14
CA ILE A 28 -40.35 9.33 -14.39
C ILE A 28 -39.49 9.43 -13.14
N GLU A 29 -38.26 9.98 -13.22
CA GLU A 29 -37.40 10.20 -12.07
C GLU A 29 -38.01 11.17 -11.06
N THR A 30 -38.68 12.21 -11.53
CA THR A 30 -39.32 13.22 -10.67
C THR A 30 -40.57 12.63 -9.97
N GLU A 31 -41.34 11.82 -10.65
CA GLU A 31 -42.54 11.16 -10.09
C GLU A 31 -42.13 10.04 -9.09
N GLN A 32 -41.06 9.31 -9.36
CA GLN A 32 -40.50 8.30 -8.42
C GLN A 32 -39.91 8.95 -7.17
N SER A 33 -39.23 10.10 -7.31
CA SER A 33 -38.68 10.84 -6.18
C SER A 33 -39.78 11.41 -5.26
N SER A 34 -40.89 11.88 -5.79
CA SER A 34 -42.00 12.38 -4.97
C SER A 34 -42.70 11.27 -4.18
N THR A 35 -42.88 10.09 -4.76
CA THR A 35 -43.54 8.95 -4.10
C THR A 35 -42.69 8.39 -2.96
N LEU A 36 -41.37 8.36 -3.13
CA LEU A 36 -40.48 7.83 -2.10
C LEU A 36 -40.31 8.79 -0.90
N VAL A 37 -40.38 10.11 -1.14
CA VAL A 37 -40.39 11.12 -0.06
C VAL A 37 -41.66 10.96 0.81
N ASP A 38 -42.82 10.78 0.16
CA ASP A 38 -44.08 10.56 0.88
C ASP A 38 -44.06 9.25 1.67
N PHE A 39 -43.56 8.18 1.06
CA PHE A 39 -43.36 6.90 1.73
C PHE A 39 -42.43 7.03 2.95
N LYS A 40 -41.27 7.70 2.82
CA LYS A 40 -40.35 7.91 3.95
C LYS A 40 -41.02 8.60 5.13
N ASN A 41 -41.79 9.65 4.85
CA ASN A 41 -42.52 10.41 5.87
C ASN A 41 -43.59 9.58 6.57
N GLU A 42 -44.36 8.77 5.82
CA GLU A 42 -45.36 7.84 6.36
C GLU A 42 -44.70 6.77 7.23
N PHE A 43 -43.66 6.12 6.71
CA PHE A 43 -42.92 5.07 7.45
C PHE A 43 -42.32 5.59 8.75
N ILE A 44 -41.72 6.78 8.76
CA ILE A 44 -41.17 7.44 9.97
C ILE A 44 -42.27 7.62 11.00
N LYS A 45 -43.44 8.10 10.58
CA LYS A 45 -44.60 8.36 11.45
C LYS A 45 -45.21 7.06 11.99
N GLU A 46 -45.44 6.07 11.14
CA GLU A 46 -46.02 4.79 11.51
C GLU A 46 -45.12 4.02 12.50
N ASN A 47 -43.83 4.07 12.29
CA ASN A 47 -42.87 3.39 13.14
C ASN A 47 -42.36 4.25 14.31
N ASN A 48 -42.85 5.48 14.48
CA ASN A 48 -42.39 6.41 15.53
C ASN A 48 -40.86 6.55 15.57
N LEU A 49 -40.21 6.68 14.42
CA LEU A 49 -38.75 6.79 14.35
C LEU A 49 -38.28 8.14 14.89
N SER A 50 -37.29 8.13 15.77
CA SER A 50 -36.71 9.34 16.36
C SER A 50 -35.25 9.11 16.73
N GLY A 51 -34.52 10.18 17.05
CA GLY A 51 -33.13 10.09 17.53
C GLY A 51 -32.20 9.39 16.52
N GLU A 52 -31.48 8.42 16.99
CA GLU A 52 -30.49 7.66 16.19
C GLU A 52 -31.15 6.76 15.13
N ASP A 53 -32.32 6.16 15.42
CA ASP A 53 -33.05 5.35 14.43
C ASP A 53 -33.52 6.19 13.24
N LEU A 54 -33.97 7.42 13.49
CA LEU A 54 -34.37 8.32 12.41
C LEU A 54 -33.18 8.70 11.53
N LYS A 55 -32.05 9.02 12.14
CA LYS A 55 -30.81 9.36 11.38
C LYS A 55 -30.34 8.19 10.54
N ARG A 56 -30.28 7.01 11.17
CA ARG A 56 -29.84 5.75 10.53
C ARG A 56 -30.77 5.37 9.36
N PHE A 57 -32.09 5.47 9.57
CA PHE A 57 -33.10 5.21 8.55
C PHE A 57 -32.92 6.15 7.34
N ASN A 58 -32.87 7.46 7.58
CA ASN A 58 -32.74 8.44 6.50
C ASN A 58 -31.46 8.20 5.69
N LYS A 59 -30.32 7.99 6.38
CA LYS A 59 -29.03 7.76 5.72
C LYS A 59 -29.00 6.43 4.97
N GLY A 60 -29.52 5.36 5.58
CA GLY A 60 -29.59 4.04 4.94
C GLY A 60 -30.48 4.03 3.70
N VAL A 61 -31.62 4.73 3.73
CA VAL A 61 -32.49 4.85 2.57
C VAL A 61 -31.86 5.69 1.47
N GLU A 62 -31.21 6.81 1.79
CA GLU A 62 -30.50 7.64 0.82
C GLU A 62 -29.43 6.85 0.06
N GLN A 63 -28.62 6.09 0.77
CA GLN A 63 -27.60 5.24 0.15
C GLN A 63 -28.21 4.06 -0.64
N LEU A 64 -29.31 3.53 -0.14
CA LEU A 64 -30.05 2.48 -0.86
C LEU A 64 -30.56 3.00 -2.22
N GLU A 65 -31.14 4.18 -2.25
CA GLU A 65 -31.62 4.87 -3.48
C GLU A 65 -30.49 4.97 -4.51
N THR A 66 -29.30 5.35 -4.08
CA THR A 66 -28.15 5.55 -4.95
C THR A 66 -27.61 4.23 -5.54
N LEU A 67 -27.72 3.13 -4.79
CA LEU A 67 -27.19 1.80 -5.17
C LEU A 67 -28.24 0.90 -5.83
N TRP A 68 -29.55 1.21 -5.68
CA TRP A 68 -30.65 0.44 -6.26
C TRP A 68 -30.84 0.82 -7.73
N ASN A 69 -30.85 -0.17 -8.59
CA ASN A 69 -31.04 0.04 -10.04
C ASN A 69 -32.25 -0.74 -10.59
N ALA A 70 -32.49 -0.63 -11.89
CA ALA A 70 -33.64 -1.25 -12.54
C ALA A 70 -33.68 -2.80 -12.42
N ASP A 71 -32.52 -3.44 -12.31
CA ASP A 71 -32.41 -4.90 -12.14
C ASP A 71 -32.88 -5.35 -10.75
N ASP A 72 -32.85 -4.47 -9.77
CA ASP A 72 -33.28 -4.75 -8.40
C ASP A 72 -34.78 -4.64 -8.21
N GLY A 73 -35.46 -3.92 -9.11
CA GLY A 73 -36.90 -3.72 -9.12
C GLY A 73 -37.32 -2.25 -9.22
N LYS A 74 -38.62 -2.03 -9.36
CA LYS A 74 -39.22 -0.70 -9.45
C LYS A 74 -39.31 -0.02 -8.08
N GLY A 75 -39.66 1.27 -8.03
CA GLY A 75 -39.77 2.05 -6.81
C GLY A 75 -40.67 1.43 -5.72
N THR A 76 -41.82 0.86 -6.10
CA THR A 76 -42.71 0.14 -5.17
C THR A 76 -42.05 -1.11 -4.54
N GLN A 77 -41.12 -1.76 -5.24
CA GLN A 77 -40.36 -2.88 -4.69
C GLN A 77 -39.27 -2.41 -3.71
N LEU A 78 -38.70 -1.23 -3.95
CA LEU A 78 -37.79 -0.59 -2.99
C LEU A 78 -38.52 -0.22 -1.70
N GLU A 79 -39.72 0.38 -1.79
CA GLU A 79 -40.55 0.70 -0.62
C GLU A 79 -40.90 -0.56 0.20
N GLU A 80 -41.32 -1.62 -0.46
CA GLU A 80 -41.63 -2.90 0.20
C GLU A 80 -40.39 -3.53 0.82
N PHE A 81 -39.24 -3.41 0.14
CA PHE A 81 -37.96 -3.88 0.69
C PHE A 81 -37.60 -3.12 1.98
N ILE A 82 -37.74 -1.79 2.00
CA ILE A 82 -37.46 -0.96 3.17
C ILE A 82 -38.41 -1.33 4.31
N LYS A 83 -39.70 -1.47 4.04
CA LYS A 83 -40.73 -1.86 5.05
C LYS A 83 -40.37 -3.17 5.73
N THR A 84 -39.91 -4.13 4.94
CA THR A 84 -39.65 -5.50 5.41
C THR A 84 -38.33 -5.63 6.14
N ASN A 85 -37.32 -4.83 5.78
CA ASN A 85 -35.94 -5.10 6.18
C ASN A 85 -35.31 -4.04 7.12
N PHE A 86 -35.93 -2.87 7.31
CA PHE A 86 -35.43 -1.92 8.30
C PHE A 86 -35.76 -2.42 9.72
N ILE A 87 -34.75 -2.48 10.58
CA ILE A 87 -34.83 -2.95 11.96
C ILE A 87 -34.46 -1.80 12.92
N LYS A 88 -35.29 -1.53 13.90
CA LYS A 88 -35.01 -0.54 14.94
C LYS A 88 -33.87 -0.98 15.84
N SER A 89 -33.23 -0.03 16.53
CA SER A 89 -32.21 -0.31 17.52
C SER A 89 -32.73 -1.22 18.64
N GLY A 90 -31.95 -2.20 19.03
CA GLY A 90 -32.29 -3.20 20.04
C GLY A 90 -31.75 -4.60 19.69
N ASP A 91 -32.22 -5.61 20.39
CA ASP A 91 -31.73 -7.00 20.29
C ASP A 91 -31.85 -7.60 18.87
N GLU A 92 -32.87 -7.20 18.12
CA GLU A 92 -33.07 -7.67 16.73
C GLU A 92 -31.99 -7.13 15.79
N LEU A 93 -31.63 -5.83 15.93
CA LEU A 93 -30.55 -5.23 15.16
C LEU A 93 -29.19 -5.85 15.53
N ASP A 94 -28.95 -6.09 16.81
CA ASP A 94 -27.75 -6.77 17.30
C ASP A 94 -27.67 -8.21 16.77
N THR A 95 -28.79 -8.91 16.70
CA THR A 95 -28.89 -10.26 16.13
C THR A 95 -28.57 -10.27 14.63
N LEU A 96 -29.12 -9.30 13.87
CA LEU A 96 -28.80 -9.14 12.44
C LEU A 96 -27.30 -8.86 12.27
N PHE A 97 -26.75 -7.90 13.03
CA PHE A 97 -25.34 -7.55 12.99
C PHE A 97 -24.43 -8.77 13.22
N ASN A 98 -24.68 -9.51 14.31
CA ASN A 98 -23.89 -10.68 14.67
C ASN A 98 -23.94 -11.78 13.60
N ARG A 99 -25.10 -11.96 12.97
CA ARG A 99 -25.24 -12.91 11.85
C ARG A 99 -24.48 -12.46 10.62
N LEU A 100 -24.57 -11.18 10.25
CA LEU A 100 -23.86 -10.64 9.09
C LEU A 100 -22.35 -10.70 9.28
N GLN A 101 -21.80 -10.18 10.41
CA GLN A 101 -20.36 -10.19 10.64
C GLN A 101 -19.77 -11.61 10.65
N ARG A 102 -20.48 -12.60 11.21
CA ARG A 102 -20.06 -14.00 11.19
C ARG A 102 -20.03 -14.57 9.76
N ASN A 103 -21.04 -14.26 8.96
CA ASN A 103 -21.10 -14.73 7.58
C ASN A 103 -20.03 -14.07 6.72
N TYR A 104 -19.76 -12.77 6.93
CA TYR A 104 -18.67 -12.08 6.23
C TYR A 104 -17.31 -12.67 6.59
N GLU A 105 -17.02 -12.95 7.88
CA GLU A 105 -15.79 -13.65 8.27
C GLU A 105 -15.60 -14.95 7.49
N ILE A 106 -16.64 -15.76 7.38
CA ILE A 106 -16.58 -17.06 6.68
C ILE A 106 -16.38 -16.87 5.17
N ILE A 107 -17.12 -15.96 4.56
CA ILE A 107 -17.05 -15.71 3.12
C ILE A 107 -15.68 -15.12 2.75
N ASP A 108 -15.27 -14.05 3.42
CA ASP A 108 -13.99 -13.38 3.17
C ASP A 108 -12.83 -14.35 3.37
N GLY A 109 -12.86 -15.14 4.44
CA GLY A 109 -11.81 -16.11 4.74
C GLY A 109 -11.70 -17.23 3.71
N HIS A 110 -12.81 -17.72 3.17
CA HIS A 110 -12.79 -18.73 2.10
C HIS A 110 -12.28 -18.15 0.78
N PHE A 111 -12.70 -16.93 0.39
CA PHE A 111 -12.16 -16.29 -0.81
C PHE A 111 -10.69 -15.94 -0.66
N ASN A 112 -10.27 -15.44 0.51
CA ASN A 112 -8.85 -15.19 0.81
C ASN A 112 -8.02 -16.47 0.69
N LYS A 113 -8.52 -17.61 1.21
CA LYS A 113 -7.85 -18.90 1.07
C LYS A 113 -7.76 -19.35 -0.39
N MET A 114 -8.81 -19.20 -1.17
CA MET A 114 -8.77 -19.50 -2.62
C MET A 114 -7.76 -18.64 -3.36
N MET A 115 -7.71 -17.32 -3.06
CA MET A 115 -6.70 -16.41 -3.62
C MET A 115 -5.29 -16.86 -3.26
N LEU A 116 -5.05 -17.22 -2.00
CA LEU A 116 -3.77 -17.74 -1.54
C LEU A 116 -3.34 -18.98 -2.35
N ASP A 117 -4.26 -19.96 -2.50
CA ASP A 117 -4.00 -21.21 -3.22
C ASP A 117 -3.72 -20.97 -4.71
N LEU A 118 -4.45 -20.06 -5.37
CA LEU A 118 -4.26 -19.72 -6.79
C LEU A 118 -2.95 -18.97 -7.07
N LYS A 119 -2.51 -18.13 -6.14
CA LYS A 119 -1.27 -17.35 -6.24
C LYS A 119 -0.02 -18.13 -5.82
N MET A 120 -0.17 -19.25 -5.16
CA MET A 120 0.92 -20.03 -4.56
C MET A 120 2.01 -20.43 -5.56
N PRO A 121 1.71 -20.93 -6.78
CA PRO A 121 2.75 -21.31 -7.75
C PRO A 121 3.65 -20.14 -8.21
N VAL A 122 3.11 -18.93 -8.26
CA VAL A 122 3.85 -17.73 -8.64
C VAL A 122 4.61 -17.14 -7.44
N ALA A 123 4.01 -17.17 -6.27
CA ALA A 123 4.54 -16.56 -5.05
C ALA A 123 5.66 -17.38 -4.39
N LEU A 124 5.61 -18.72 -4.49
CA LEU A 124 6.55 -19.59 -3.80
C LEU A 124 7.64 -20.14 -4.73
N ASP A 125 8.81 -20.39 -4.16
CA ASP A 125 9.99 -20.89 -4.91
C ASP A 125 10.00 -22.42 -4.96
N TRP A 126 8.98 -23.01 -5.63
CA TRP A 126 8.83 -24.47 -5.74
C TRP A 126 9.28 -25.05 -7.08
N ALA A 127 8.97 -24.34 -8.19
CA ALA A 127 9.19 -24.79 -9.55
C ALA A 127 9.16 -23.62 -10.53
N GLU A 128 9.48 -23.87 -11.80
CA GLU A 128 9.33 -22.86 -12.86
C GLU A 128 7.85 -22.47 -13.04
N ILE A 129 7.62 -21.16 -13.21
CA ILE A 129 6.27 -20.62 -13.43
C ILE A 129 5.83 -20.94 -14.86
N THR A 130 4.70 -21.60 -15.00
CA THR A 130 4.09 -21.91 -16.31
C THR A 130 3.08 -20.84 -16.75
N PRO A 131 2.70 -20.79 -18.05
CA PRO A 131 1.65 -19.88 -18.51
C PRO A 131 0.28 -20.09 -17.84
N ILE A 132 -0.01 -21.31 -17.32
CA ILE A 132 -1.25 -21.57 -16.61
C ILE A 132 -1.21 -20.99 -15.18
N ASP A 133 -0.06 -21.03 -14.53
CA ASP A 133 0.11 -20.46 -13.19
C ASP A 133 -0.12 -18.93 -13.22
N ARG A 134 0.33 -18.25 -14.28
CA ARG A 134 0.07 -16.82 -14.50
C ARG A 134 -1.42 -16.52 -14.69
N LYS A 135 -2.17 -17.41 -15.34
CA LYS A 135 -3.61 -17.25 -15.48
C LYS A 135 -4.34 -17.42 -14.14
N PHE A 136 -3.88 -18.35 -13.31
CA PHE A 136 -4.42 -18.51 -11.97
C PHE A 136 -4.07 -17.33 -11.07
N ASP A 137 -2.85 -16.83 -11.14
CA ASP A 137 -2.42 -15.64 -10.40
C ASP A 137 -3.26 -14.40 -10.74
N SER A 138 -3.62 -14.21 -12.01
CA SER A 138 -4.43 -13.08 -12.48
C SER A 138 -5.94 -13.26 -12.22
N PHE A 139 -6.41 -14.45 -11.82
CA PHE A 139 -7.82 -14.71 -11.55
C PHE A 139 -8.18 -14.33 -10.11
N ASN A 140 -9.21 -13.50 -9.97
CA ASN A 140 -9.77 -13.12 -8.68
C ASN A 140 -11.11 -13.83 -8.43
N PRO A 141 -11.14 -14.88 -7.60
CA PRO A 141 -12.38 -15.60 -7.31
C PRO A 141 -13.41 -14.75 -6.55
N SER A 142 -12.99 -13.71 -5.82
CA SER A 142 -13.89 -12.82 -5.09
C SER A 142 -14.48 -11.69 -5.94
N SER A 143 -14.10 -11.56 -7.21
CA SER A 143 -14.61 -10.50 -8.10
C SER A 143 -16.13 -10.49 -8.26
N HIS A 144 -16.78 -11.63 -8.10
CA HIS A 144 -18.24 -11.76 -8.15
C HIS A 144 -18.95 -11.49 -6.82
N LEU A 145 -18.22 -11.48 -5.71
CA LEU A 145 -18.81 -11.47 -4.37
C LEU A 145 -19.70 -10.26 -4.12
N GLU A 146 -19.21 -9.05 -4.44
CA GLU A 146 -19.96 -7.82 -4.27
C GLU A 146 -21.26 -7.85 -5.08
N GLN A 147 -21.17 -8.22 -6.36
CA GLN A 147 -22.33 -8.35 -7.25
C GLN A 147 -23.33 -9.39 -6.72
N ASP A 148 -22.87 -10.53 -6.23
CA ASP A 148 -23.73 -11.59 -5.69
C ASP A 148 -24.44 -11.14 -4.40
N LEU A 149 -23.77 -10.36 -3.55
CA LEU A 149 -24.35 -9.80 -2.33
C LEU A 149 -25.46 -8.78 -2.64
N TYR A 150 -25.31 -7.98 -3.72
CA TYR A 150 -26.36 -7.09 -4.22
C TYR A 150 -27.53 -7.88 -4.84
N ASN A 151 -27.24 -8.84 -5.71
CA ASN A 151 -28.26 -9.65 -6.37
C ASN A 151 -29.12 -10.41 -5.36
N ASN A 152 -28.53 -10.89 -4.27
CA ASN A 152 -29.22 -11.56 -3.17
C ASN A 152 -29.76 -10.60 -2.10
N LYS A 153 -29.69 -9.30 -2.32
CA LYS A 153 -30.19 -8.23 -1.44
C LYS A 153 -29.47 -8.12 -0.09
N ILE A 154 -28.41 -8.87 0.16
CA ILE A 154 -27.66 -8.86 1.43
C ILE A 154 -26.95 -7.50 1.60
N ALA A 155 -26.37 -6.96 0.53
CA ALA A 155 -25.74 -5.65 0.54
C ALA A 155 -26.76 -4.56 0.91
N PHE A 156 -27.96 -4.59 0.35
CA PHE A 156 -29.01 -3.62 0.66
C PHE A 156 -29.53 -3.75 2.11
N ILE A 157 -29.67 -4.96 2.65
CA ILE A 157 -30.00 -5.15 4.07
C ILE A 157 -28.92 -4.53 4.95
N THR A 158 -27.67 -4.70 4.54
CA THR A 158 -26.52 -4.13 5.28
C THR A 158 -26.55 -2.61 5.26
N VAL A 159 -26.62 -2.00 4.09
CA VAL A 159 -26.61 -0.52 3.92
C VAL A 159 -27.82 0.12 4.62
N LEU A 160 -29.01 -0.48 4.51
CA LEU A 160 -30.21 0.04 5.16
C LEU A 160 -30.09 0.10 6.67
N ASN A 161 -29.45 -0.91 7.28
CA ASN A 161 -29.37 -1.03 8.74
C ASN A 161 -28.04 -0.56 9.33
N PHE A 162 -26.97 -0.55 8.54
CA PHE A 162 -25.61 -0.13 8.90
C PHE A 162 -25.05 0.76 7.80
N PRO A 163 -25.51 2.01 7.67
CA PRO A 163 -25.12 2.89 6.59
C PRO A 163 -23.63 3.27 6.69
N PHE A 164 -23.04 3.57 5.55
CA PHE A 164 -21.72 4.14 5.46
C PHE A 164 -21.67 5.56 6.03
N TYR A 165 -20.57 5.91 6.69
CA TYR A 165 -20.27 7.24 7.17
C TYR A 165 -18.99 7.75 6.50
N SER A 166 -19.05 8.95 5.92
CA SER A 166 -17.87 9.58 5.33
C SER A 166 -16.79 9.85 6.38
N LEU A 167 -15.57 10.13 5.93
CA LEU A 167 -14.46 10.48 6.83
C LEU A 167 -14.80 11.67 7.73
N GLU A 168 -15.46 12.69 7.19
CA GLU A 168 -15.90 13.87 7.94
C GLU A 168 -16.92 13.50 9.03
N GLU A 169 -17.91 12.67 8.69
CA GLU A 169 -18.90 12.18 9.63
C GLU A 169 -18.26 11.31 10.74
N LYS A 170 -17.38 10.38 10.36
CA LYS A 170 -16.63 9.56 11.33
C LYS A 170 -15.84 10.43 12.30
N ARG A 171 -15.18 11.49 11.82
CA ARG A 171 -14.48 12.48 12.68
C ARG A 171 -15.42 13.21 13.61
N LYS A 172 -16.60 13.59 13.14
CA LYS A 172 -17.62 14.30 13.91
C LYS A 172 -18.21 13.44 15.02
N TYR A 173 -18.32 12.14 14.81
CA TYR A 173 -18.98 11.23 15.70
C TYR A 173 -18.03 10.39 16.56
N SER A 174 -16.75 10.29 16.19
CA SER A 174 -15.74 9.42 16.82
C SER A 174 -15.69 9.51 18.35
N ASP A 175 -15.74 10.71 18.91
CA ASP A 175 -15.68 10.93 20.36
C ASP A 175 -16.93 10.42 21.12
N LYS A 176 -18.03 10.16 20.40
CA LYS A 176 -19.31 9.71 20.95
C LYS A 176 -19.56 8.22 20.71
N TRP A 177 -18.83 7.63 19.76
CA TRP A 177 -19.01 6.24 19.39
C TRP A 177 -18.29 5.30 20.35
N ASN A 178 -19.03 4.32 20.86
CA ASN A 178 -18.46 3.17 21.54
C ASN A 178 -18.01 2.12 20.50
N ARG A 179 -17.40 1.04 20.95
CA ARG A 179 -16.91 -0.04 20.09
C ARG A 179 -17.98 -0.66 19.19
N LYS A 180 -19.21 -0.81 19.68
CA LYS A 180 -20.33 -1.32 18.89
C LYS A 180 -20.73 -0.33 17.77
N ASN A 181 -20.74 0.96 18.04
CA ASN A 181 -21.01 1.97 17.03
C ASN A 181 -19.93 1.95 15.93
N TRP A 182 -18.68 1.82 16.31
CA TRP A 182 -17.59 1.64 15.35
C TRP A 182 -17.75 0.37 14.51
N ALA A 183 -18.09 -0.76 15.12
CA ALA A 183 -18.32 -2.01 14.41
C ALA A 183 -19.49 -1.92 13.42
N TYR A 184 -20.56 -1.19 13.77
CA TYR A 184 -21.68 -0.89 12.87
C TYR A 184 -21.25 -0.02 11.68
N ALA A 185 -20.48 1.05 11.93
CA ALA A 185 -19.95 1.90 10.87
C ALA A 185 -19.02 1.10 9.92
N ARG A 186 -18.15 0.24 10.45
CA ARG A 186 -17.29 -0.64 9.63
C ARG A 186 -18.05 -1.64 8.80
N MET A 187 -19.22 -2.06 9.23
CA MET A 187 -20.10 -2.90 8.40
C MET A 187 -20.62 -2.12 7.19
N GLY A 188 -20.95 -0.84 7.35
CA GLY A 188 -21.35 0.05 6.25
C GLY A 188 -20.25 0.33 5.23
N ASP A 189 -18.99 0.37 5.69
CA ASP A 189 -17.83 0.58 4.81
C ASP A 189 -17.67 -0.50 3.71
N ARG A 190 -18.35 -1.64 3.83
CA ARG A 190 -18.28 -2.73 2.84
C ARG A 190 -19.03 -2.44 1.54
N PHE A 191 -19.99 -1.53 1.53
CA PHE A 191 -20.89 -1.30 0.39
C PHE A 191 -20.98 0.19 0.04
N THR A 192 -19.83 0.78 -0.29
CA THR A 192 -19.69 2.16 -0.76
C THR A 192 -19.72 2.27 -2.28
N SER A 193 -19.73 1.12 -2.96
CA SER A 193 -19.71 0.97 -4.41
C SER A 193 -20.59 -0.20 -4.85
N ARG A 194 -20.85 -0.25 -6.15
CA ARG A 194 -21.51 -1.40 -6.78
C ARG A 194 -20.84 -1.71 -8.11
N VAL A 195 -19.62 -2.27 -8.02
CA VAL A 195 -18.75 -2.51 -9.18
C VAL A 195 -19.12 -3.84 -9.86
N PRO A 196 -19.34 -3.86 -11.20
CA PRO A 196 -19.54 -5.10 -11.93
C PRO A 196 -18.34 -6.06 -11.80
N ALA A 197 -18.61 -7.34 -11.57
CA ALA A 197 -17.60 -8.39 -11.42
C ALA A 197 -16.54 -8.41 -12.53
N LYS A 198 -16.97 -8.14 -13.78
CA LYS A 198 -16.07 -8.06 -14.93
C LYS A 198 -14.99 -6.98 -14.80
N LEU A 199 -15.32 -5.83 -14.21
CA LEU A 199 -14.37 -4.73 -13.99
C LEU A 199 -13.37 -5.09 -12.88
N LEU A 200 -13.83 -5.69 -11.80
CA LEU A 200 -12.95 -6.18 -10.72
C LEU A 200 -11.99 -7.27 -11.22
N GLN A 201 -12.47 -8.18 -12.06
CA GLN A 201 -11.62 -9.19 -12.70
C GLN A 201 -10.61 -8.55 -13.67
N ASN A 202 -11.01 -7.52 -14.42
CA ASN A 202 -10.09 -6.79 -15.30
C ASN A 202 -9.03 -6.04 -14.50
N PHE A 203 -9.39 -5.42 -13.38
CA PHE A 203 -8.44 -4.80 -12.47
C PHE A 203 -7.41 -5.82 -11.95
N SER A 204 -7.86 -6.98 -11.48
CA SER A 204 -6.96 -8.05 -11.02
C SER A 204 -5.97 -8.48 -12.11
N LYS A 205 -6.43 -8.60 -13.34
CA LYS A 205 -5.57 -8.94 -14.49
C LYS A 205 -4.52 -7.85 -14.75
N VAL A 206 -4.94 -6.58 -14.81
CA VAL A 206 -4.04 -5.45 -15.08
C VAL A 206 -2.99 -5.33 -13.97
N ASN A 207 -3.39 -5.53 -12.72
CA ASN A 207 -2.47 -5.51 -11.59
C ASN A 207 -1.43 -6.64 -11.67
N SER A 208 -1.86 -7.87 -11.98
CA SER A 208 -0.95 -9.01 -12.16
C SER A 208 0.03 -8.78 -13.33
N GLU A 209 -0.41 -8.14 -14.43
CA GLU A 209 0.46 -7.77 -15.55
C GLU A 209 1.46 -6.68 -15.19
N ALA A 210 1.08 -5.74 -14.32
CA ALA A 210 1.97 -4.71 -13.80
C ALA A 210 3.04 -5.32 -12.86
N ASP A 211 2.65 -6.24 -11.98
CA ASP A 211 3.57 -6.99 -11.13
C ASP A 211 4.54 -7.84 -11.99
N ALA A 212 4.03 -8.53 -13.01
CA ALA A 212 4.87 -9.32 -13.92
C ALA A 212 5.92 -8.45 -14.64
N TYR A 213 5.53 -7.26 -15.10
CA TYR A 213 6.49 -6.32 -15.68
C TYR A 213 7.63 -5.99 -14.71
N ILE A 214 7.34 -5.76 -13.43
CA ILE A 214 8.36 -5.45 -12.43
C ILE A 214 9.27 -6.65 -12.18
N TYR A 215 8.70 -7.84 -11.93
CA TYR A 215 9.46 -9.03 -11.60
C TYR A 215 10.27 -9.62 -12.77
N GLU A 216 9.91 -9.30 -13.98
CA GLU A 216 10.59 -9.79 -15.19
C GLU A 216 11.56 -8.76 -15.79
N TYR A 217 11.76 -7.62 -15.17
CA TYR A 217 12.66 -6.58 -15.64
C TYR A 217 14.03 -6.72 -14.98
N TYR A 218 14.95 -7.45 -15.64
CA TYR A 218 16.28 -7.72 -15.10
C TYR A 218 17.36 -6.87 -15.76
N ILE A 219 18.27 -6.36 -14.94
CA ILE A 219 19.54 -5.76 -15.32
C ILE A 219 20.67 -6.74 -14.92
N TYR A 220 21.44 -7.20 -15.91
CA TYR A 220 22.63 -8.03 -15.69
C TYR A 220 23.81 -7.15 -15.31
N MET A 221 24.05 -7.00 -14.00
CA MET A 221 25.02 -6.06 -13.44
C MET A 221 26.48 -6.40 -13.85
N GLY A 222 26.82 -7.68 -13.97
CA GLY A 222 28.14 -8.10 -14.48
C GLY A 222 28.44 -7.63 -15.89
N ASN A 223 27.42 -7.22 -16.64
CA ASN A 223 27.55 -6.68 -18.01
C ASN A 223 27.52 -5.14 -18.08
N ILE A 224 27.39 -4.47 -16.91
CA ILE A 224 27.55 -3.02 -16.82
C ILE A 224 29.04 -2.69 -16.86
N VAL A 225 29.40 -1.71 -17.69
CA VAL A 225 30.78 -1.23 -17.79
C VAL A 225 30.86 0.25 -17.47
N ASN A 226 31.95 0.65 -16.81
CA ASN A 226 32.31 2.03 -16.59
C ASN A 226 32.88 2.70 -17.86
N ASN A 227 33.35 3.93 -17.75
CA ASN A 227 33.92 4.68 -18.90
C ASN A 227 35.23 4.08 -19.43
N ASP A 228 35.93 3.29 -18.62
CA ASP A 228 37.16 2.59 -18.99
C ASP A 228 36.87 1.20 -19.61
N GLY A 229 35.60 0.79 -19.68
CA GLY A 229 35.17 -0.49 -20.22
C GLY A 229 35.25 -1.66 -19.20
N GLU A 230 35.48 -1.36 -17.93
CA GLU A 230 35.63 -2.36 -16.85
C GLU A 230 34.27 -2.67 -16.22
N SER A 231 34.01 -3.94 -15.92
CA SER A 231 32.84 -4.40 -15.13
C SER A 231 33.20 -4.42 -13.65
N LEU A 232 32.44 -3.69 -12.84
CA LEU A 232 32.70 -3.54 -11.39
C LEU A 232 31.85 -4.47 -10.53
N PHE A 233 30.84 -5.10 -11.07
CA PHE A 233 29.91 -6.00 -10.38
C PHE A 233 30.25 -7.46 -10.66
N PRO A 234 29.88 -8.41 -9.77
CA PRO A 234 30.00 -9.84 -10.02
C PRO A 234 29.37 -10.26 -11.35
N GLU A 235 30.00 -11.19 -12.05
CA GLU A 235 29.60 -11.62 -13.40
C GLU A 235 28.18 -12.19 -13.44
N ASP A 236 27.77 -12.90 -12.39
CA ASP A 236 26.47 -13.55 -12.23
C ASP A 236 25.40 -12.66 -11.58
N MET A 237 25.78 -11.46 -11.14
CA MET A 237 24.85 -10.55 -10.47
C MET A 237 23.77 -10.06 -11.41
N LYS A 238 22.51 -10.29 -11.00
CA LYS A 238 21.31 -9.89 -11.71
C LYS A 238 20.35 -9.20 -10.76
N LEU A 239 19.96 -7.97 -11.06
CA LEU A 239 19.06 -7.18 -10.22
C LEU A 239 17.77 -6.88 -10.98
N ILE A 240 16.64 -7.03 -10.33
CA ILE A 240 15.36 -6.52 -10.81
C ILE A 240 15.26 -5.04 -10.51
N SER A 241 14.38 -4.32 -11.25
CA SER A 241 14.26 -2.87 -11.25
C SER A 241 14.39 -2.25 -9.85
N HIS A 242 13.90 -1.15 -9.49
CA HIS A 242 14.46 -0.25 -8.50
C HIS A 242 14.77 -0.81 -7.06
N TRP A 243 14.03 -1.79 -6.50
CA TRP A 243 14.29 -2.23 -5.13
C TRP A 243 15.67 -2.89 -4.96
N ASN A 244 16.03 -3.81 -5.86
CA ASN A 244 17.33 -4.44 -5.79
C ASN A 244 18.46 -3.46 -6.13
N LEU A 245 18.24 -2.56 -7.12
CA LEU A 245 19.20 -1.51 -7.47
C LEU A 245 19.43 -0.56 -6.28
N ARG A 246 18.38 -0.15 -5.58
CA ARG A 246 18.48 0.67 -4.38
C ARG A 246 19.27 -0.01 -3.27
N ASP A 247 18.95 -1.28 -3.01
CA ASP A 247 19.62 -2.05 -1.96
C ASP A 247 21.10 -2.25 -2.28
N GLU A 248 21.44 -2.54 -3.54
CA GLU A 248 22.83 -2.65 -3.97
C GLU A 248 23.55 -1.30 -3.83
N LEU A 249 22.91 -0.19 -4.22
CA LEU A 249 23.47 1.15 -4.03
C LEU A 249 23.75 1.42 -2.54
N LYS A 250 22.83 1.07 -1.64
CA LYS A 250 22.99 1.24 -0.19
C LYS A 250 24.17 0.42 0.35
N SER A 251 24.37 -0.81 -0.14
CA SER A 251 25.49 -1.67 0.29
C SER A 251 26.86 -1.08 -0.03
N GLN A 252 26.94 -0.22 -1.06
CA GLN A 252 28.19 0.35 -1.50
C GLN A 252 28.74 1.47 -0.57
N TYR A 253 27.95 1.97 0.38
CA TYR A 253 28.48 2.89 1.41
C TYR A 253 29.52 2.25 2.34
N ALA A 254 29.52 0.92 2.44
CA ALA A 254 30.53 0.15 3.18
C ALA A 254 31.74 -0.28 2.32
N ASN A 255 31.79 0.09 1.03
CA ASN A 255 32.81 -0.35 0.08
C ASN A 255 33.82 0.77 -0.21
N ASP A 256 35.01 0.68 0.39
CA ASP A 256 36.04 1.74 0.31
C ASP A 256 36.75 1.84 -1.04
N LYS A 257 36.67 0.81 -1.93
CA LYS A 257 37.48 0.83 -3.16
C LYS A 257 36.75 1.45 -4.35
N ASN A 258 35.56 0.96 -4.68
CA ASN A 258 34.82 1.35 -5.88
C ASN A 258 33.37 1.68 -5.56
N GLY A 259 33.04 1.92 -4.28
CA GLY A 259 31.66 2.12 -3.83
C GLY A 259 30.98 3.27 -4.55
N GLN A 260 31.62 4.44 -4.60
CA GLN A 260 31.05 5.61 -5.26
C GLN A 260 30.86 5.39 -6.78
N GLU A 261 31.83 4.79 -7.47
CA GLU A 261 31.72 4.52 -8.90
C GLU A 261 30.57 3.54 -9.20
N LYS A 262 30.38 2.51 -8.37
CA LYS A 262 29.22 1.62 -8.47
C LYS A 262 27.91 2.34 -8.22
N GLN A 263 27.85 3.24 -7.22
CA GLN A 263 26.69 4.08 -6.94
C GLN A 263 26.36 4.98 -8.14
N ASP A 264 27.35 5.60 -8.77
CA ASP A 264 27.16 6.42 -9.97
C ASP A 264 26.58 5.62 -11.14
N LEU A 265 27.07 4.39 -11.37
CA LEU A 265 26.55 3.48 -12.39
C LEU A 265 25.10 3.07 -12.10
N ILE A 266 24.79 2.69 -10.86
CA ILE A 266 23.41 2.31 -10.46
C ILE A 266 22.47 3.50 -10.60
N TYR A 267 22.90 4.68 -10.19
CA TYR A 267 22.11 5.91 -10.34
C TYR A 267 21.82 6.21 -11.81
N ALA A 268 22.81 6.08 -12.71
CA ALA A 268 22.62 6.23 -14.13
C ALA A 268 21.62 5.20 -14.70
N ILE A 269 21.70 3.94 -14.27
CA ILE A 269 20.70 2.90 -14.62
C ILE A 269 19.29 3.34 -14.21
N MET A 270 19.13 3.80 -12.98
CA MET A 270 17.82 4.22 -12.47
C MET A 270 17.27 5.41 -13.25
N GLN A 271 18.10 6.39 -13.60
CA GLN A 271 17.69 7.50 -14.44
C GLN A 271 17.20 7.02 -15.81
N ARG A 272 17.91 6.05 -16.43
CA ARG A 272 17.52 5.46 -17.73
C ARG A 272 16.22 4.65 -17.63
N ILE A 273 15.96 3.99 -16.52
CA ILE A 273 14.67 3.34 -16.25
C ILE A 273 13.54 4.38 -16.25
N ILE A 274 13.73 5.52 -15.58
CA ILE A 274 12.71 6.58 -15.50
C ILE A 274 12.48 7.20 -16.88
N THR A 275 13.54 7.45 -17.65
CA THR A 275 13.43 8.05 -18.99
C THR A 275 13.12 7.03 -20.09
N GLN A 276 13.08 5.72 -19.78
CA GLN A 276 12.86 4.62 -20.72
C GLN A 276 13.87 4.64 -21.89
N GLU A 277 15.15 4.86 -21.55
CA GLU A 277 16.24 4.98 -22.54
C GLU A 277 17.19 3.80 -22.51
N ILE A 278 16.91 2.74 -21.75
CA ILE A 278 17.77 1.54 -21.75
C ILE A 278 17.67 0.85 -23.12
N PRO A 279 18.81 0.36 -23.66
CA PRO A 279 18.77 -0.44 -24.88
C PRO A 279 17.84 -1.65 -24.70
N LYS A 280 16.79 -1.76 -25.51
CA LYS A 280 15.78 -2.83 -25.41
C LYS A 280 16.40 -4.23 -25.43
N SER A 281 17.46 -4.43 -26.21
CA SER A 281 18.18 -5.69 -26.31
C SER A 281 19.04 -6.03 -25.08
N PHE A 282 19.27 -5.06 -24.19
CA PHE A 282 20.03 -5.27 -22.94
C PHE A 282 19.16 -5.80 -21.81
N ILE A 283 17.90 -5.38 -21.78
CA ILE A 283 16.95 -5.81 -20.74
C ILE A 283 16.76 -7.33 -20.86
N ASN A 284 16.86 -8.05 -19.74
CA ASN A 284 16.72 -9.51 -19.67
C ASN A 284 17.76 -10.29 -20.50
N SER A 285 18.89 -9.68 -20.90
CA SER A 285 19.90 -10.31 -21.73
C SER A 285 21.30 -10.15 -21.14
N ASN A 286 22.10 -11.21 -21.21
CA ASN A 286 23.51 -11.23 -20.83
C ASN A 286 24.48 -11.26 -22.03
N GLU A 287 23.96 -11.02 -23.26
CA GLU A 287 24.77 -11.07 -24.49
C GLU A 287 25.54 -9.78 -24.77
N TYR A 288 25.17 -8.68 -24.12
CA TYR A 288 25.67 -7.34 -24.41
C TYR A 288 26.39 -6.76 -23.20
N LYS A 289 27.29 -5.82 -23.42
CA LYS A 289 27.81 -4.91 -22.39
C LYS A 289 27.23 -3.53 -22.59
N TRP A 290 26.93 -2.82 -21.50
CA TRP A 290 26.30 -1.49 -21.57
C TRP A 290 26.95 -0.54 -20.57
N ASN A 291 27.26 0.69 -21.04
CA ASN A 291 27.65 1.80 -20.19
C ASN A 291 26.42 2.70 -19.95
N PRO A 292 25.84 2.74 -18.74
CA PRO A 292 24.62 3.52 -18.48
C PRO A 292 24.86 5.04 -18.46
N ILE A 293 26.11 5.49 -18.20
CA ILE A 293 26.46 6.91 -18.18
C ILE A 293 26.43 7.48 -19.60
N THR A 294 27.16 6.83 -20.53
CA THR A 294 27.22 7.25 -21.94
C THR A 294 26.07 6.72 -22.77
N ASN A 295 25.31 5.79 -22.24
CA ASN A 295 24.24 5.04 -22.90
C ASN A 295 24.70 4.28 -24.16
N LYS A 296 25.91 3.73 -24.13
CA LYS A 296 26.51 3.00 -25.27
C LYS A 296 26.42 1.50 -25.03
N LEU A 297 25.95 0.79 -26.06
CA LEU A 297 25.80 -0.66 -26.09
C LEU A 297 26.93 -1.32 -26.88
N TYR A 298 27.45 -2.41 -26.34
CA TYR A 298 28.56 -3.14 -26.97
C TYR A 298 28.21 -4.62 -27.14
N LYS A 299 28.58 -5.17 -28.33
CA LYS A 299 28.58 -6.62 -28.57
C LYS A 299 29.95 -7.06 -29.05
N GLN A 300 30.55 -8.04 -28.35
CA GLN A 300 31.90 -8.55 -28.63
C GLN A 300 32.97 -7.42 -28.69
N GLY A 301 32.87 -6.46 -27.79
CA GLY A 301 33.81 -5.33 -27.71
C GLY A 301 33.62 -4.22 -28.76
N LYS A 302 32.61 -4.30 -29.60
CA LYS A 302 32.26 -3.25 -30.57
C LYS A 302 31.01 -2.53 -30.18
N GLU A 303 31.02 -1.19 -30.26
CA GLU A 303 29.83 -0.35 -30.12
C GLU A 303 28.83 -0.67 -31.24
N ILE A 304 27.56 -0.79 -30.89
CA ILE A 304 26.48 -1.08 -31.84
C ILE A 304 25.31 -0.10 -31.61
N GLU A 305 24.59 0.16 -32.67
CA GLU A 305 23.32 0.89 -32.66
C GLU A 305 22.23 0.03 -31.95
N TYR A 306 21.29 0.68 -31.32
CA TYR A 306 20.19 0.00 -30.64
C TYR A 306 18.90 0.85 -30.68
N GLU A 307 17.77 0.19 -30.42
CA GLU A 307 16.50 0.83 -30.10
C GLU A 307 16.36 0.91 -28.57
N SER A 308 15.92 2.05 -28.06
CA SER A 308 15.54 2.18 -26.67
C SER A 308 14.31 1.33 -26.35
N GLU A 309 14.14 0.97 -25.10
CA GLU A 309 12.90 0.33 -24.64
C GLU A 309 11.70 1.24 -24.95
N PRO A 310 10.51 0.66 -25.23
CA PRO A 310 9.28 1.44 -25.33
C PRO A 310 8.88 1.99 -23.95
N ASN A 311 7.95 2.93 -23.93
CA ASN A 311 7.46 3.52 -22.67
C ASN A 311 6.58 2.55 -21.84
N THR A 312 6.95 1.30 -21.74
CA THR A 312 6.16 0.22 -21.11
C THR A 312 5.87 0.51 -19.64
N ARG A 313 6.82 1.12 -18.91
CA ARG A 313 6.59 1.58 -17.54
C ARG A 313 5.36 2.47 -17.44
N TYR A 314 5.24 3.42 -18.33
CA TYR A 314 4.16 4.42 -18.34
C TYR A 314 2.87 3.86 -18.94
N ASP A 315 2.97 2.89 -19.87
CA ASP A 315 1.81 2.12 -20.32
C ASP A 315 1.15 1.40 -19.13
N LYS A 316 1.93 0.73 -18.28
CA LYS A 316 1.41 0.00 -17.13
C LYS A 316 0.74 0.94 -16.10
N ILE A 317 1.30 2.11 -15.86
CA ILE A 317 0.66 3.12 -14.99
C ILE A 317 -0.67 3.61 -15.58
N LEU A 318 -0.72 3.87 -16.90
CA LEU A 318 -1.95 4.27 -17.59
C LEU A 318 -3.01 3.17 -17.62
N GLU A 319 -2.61 1.91 -17.77
CA GLU A 319 -3.52 0.76 -17.69
C GLU A 319 -4.16 0.68 -16.30
N GLN A 320 -3.39 0.87 -15.23
CA GLN A 320 -3.90 0.95 -13.86
C GLN A 320 -4.88 2.12 -13.71
N PHE A 321 -4.50 3.33 -14.15
CA PHE A 321 -5.37 4.49 -14.07
C PHE A 321 -6.70 4.27 -14.81
N LYS A 322 -6.66 3.76 -16.05
CA LYS A 322 -7.87 3.49 -16.86
C LYS A 322 -8.82 2.52 -16.17
N VAL A 323 -8.32 1.46 -15.58
CA VAL A 323 -9.18 0.48 -14.90
C VAL A 323 -9.76 1.05 -13.61
N LEU A 324 -8.96 1.77 -12.83
CA LEU A 324 -9.37 2.35 -11.56
C LEU A 324 -10.32 3.54 -11.74
N SER A 325 -10.16 4.34 -12.81
CA SER A 325 -11.06 5.46 -13.11
C SER A 325 -12.42 5.00 -13.68
N ILE A 326 -12.50 3.84 -14.34
CA ILE A 326 -13.81 3.27 -14.74
C ILE A 326 -14.65 2.89 -13.50
N ILE A 327 -14.01 2.52 -12.38
CA ILE A 327 -14.68 2.20 -11.12
C ILE A 327 -15.35 3.44 -10.50
N ASP A 328 -14.90 4.64 -10.86
CA ASP A 328 -15.42 5.92 -10.35
C ASP A 328 -16.94 6.04 -10.56
N ASP A 329 -17.45 5.64 -11.71
CA ASP A 329 -18.88 5.67 -12.06
C ASP A 329 -19.73 4.74 -11.16
N TYR A 330 -19.10 3.81 -10.45
CA TYR A 330 -19.76 2.82 -9.58
C TYR A 330 -19.55 3.09 -8.09
N SER A 331 -18.90 4.22 -7.75
CA SER A 331 -18.48 4.55 -6.38
C SER A 331 -19.03 5.91 -5.93
N PRO A 332 -20.36 6.02 -5.73
CA PRO A 332 -21.02 7.32 -5.47
C PRO A 332 -20.53 8.01 -4.20
N GLU A 333 -20.15 7.26 -3.18
CA GLU A 333 -19.67 7.80 -1.89
C GLU A 333 -18.23 8.35 -1.97
N MET A 334 -17.43 7.85 -2.91
CA MET A 334 -16.01 8.23 -3.13
C MET A 334 -15.70 8.15 -4.63
N PRO A 335 -16.07 9.18 -5.41
CA PRO A 335 -16.12 9.11 -6.87
C PRO A 335 -14.76 9.08 -7.57
N THR A 336 -13.63 9.23 -6.87
CA THR A 336 -12.30 9.08 -7.46
C THR A 336 -11.48 8.02 -6.73
N TYR A 337 -10.52 7.39 -7.45
CA TYR A 337 -9.58 6.47 -6.80
C TYR A 337 -8.76 7.17 -5.71
N ILE A 338 -8.45 8.45 -5.89
CA ILE A 338 -7.75 9.25 -4.87
C ILE A 338 -8.58 9.30 -3.58
N GLU A 339 -9.90 9.57 -3.69
CA GLU A 339 -10.79 9.59 -2.51
C GLU A 339 -10.94 8.21 -1.87
N ARG A 340 -11.11 7.15 -2.68
CA ARG A 340 -11.16 5.78 -2.17
C ARG A 340 -9.89 5.40 -1.40
N LYS A 341 -8.72 5.81 -1.92
CA LYS A 341 -7.43 5.49 -1.31
C LYS A 341 -7.15 6.31 -0.05
N PHE A 342 -7.40 7.62 -0.09
CA PHE A 342 -7.08 8.51 1.03
C PHE A 342 -8.23 8.63 2.04
N SER A 343 -9.41 9.07 1.61
CA SER A 343 -10.55 9.27 2.53
C SER A 343 -11.21 7.95 2.95
N GLY A 344 -11.21 6.95 2.07
CA GLY A 344 -11.78 5.62 2.34
C GLY A 344 -10.83 4.70 3.08
N GLU A 345 -9.72 4.30 2.43
CA GLU A 345 -8.81 3.27 2.95
C GLU A 345 -7.87 3.82 4.04
N MET A 346 -7.21 4.96 3.77
CA MET A 346 -6.25 5.55 4.71
C MET A 346 -6.93 6.32 5.85
N GLU A 347 -8.16 6.80 5.64
CA GLU A 347 -8.92 7.68 6.53
C GLU A 347 -8.16 8.95 6.96
N MET A 348 -7.33 9.42 6.05
CA MET A 348 -6.68 10.73 6.04
C MET A 348 -6.87 11.33 4.64
N SER A 349 -7.28 12.61 4.54
CA SER A 349 -7.42 13.22 3.22
C SER A 349 -6.07 13.40 2.53
N ILE A 350 -6.05 13.38 1.18
CA ILE A 350 -4.80 13.58 0.45
C ILE A 350 -4.12 14.91 0.80
N ASP A 351 -4.90 15.95 1.06
CA ASP A 351 -4.37 17.28 1.42
C ASP A 351 -3.73 17.28 2.81
N GLU A 352 -4.28 16.53 3.78
CA GLU A 352 -3.66 16.34 5.09
C GLU A 352 -2.33 15.59 4.97
N VAL A 353 -2.28 14.55 4.14
CA VAL A 353 -1.08 13.76 3.91
C VAL A 353 -0.03 14.59 3.16
N GLU A 354 -0.41 15.30 2.10
CA GLU A 354 0.50 16.20 1.37
C GLU A 354 1.06 17.30 2.29
N LYS A 355 0.21 17.88 3.14
CA LYS A 355 0.64 18.88 4.12
C LYS A 355 1.63 18.29 5.13
N LEU A 356 1.32 17.14 5.71
CA LEU A 356 2.21 16.44 6.66
C LEU A 356 3.60 16.21 6.03
N PHE A 357 3.63 15.74 4.78
CA PHE A 357 4.87 15.45 4.07
C PHE A 357 5.65 16.71 3.73
N THR A 358 4.98 17.73 3.21
CA THR A 358 5.64 18.99 2.84
C THR A 358 6.17 19.74 4.05
N ASP A 359 5.48 19.70 5.18
CA ASP A 359 5.96 20.28 6.44
C ASP A 359 7.21 19.54 6.95
N PHE A 360 7.21 18.20 6.88
CA PHE A 360 8.35 17.39 7.32
C PHE A 360 9.59 17.61 6.44
N VAL A 361 9.47 17.47 5.11
CA VAL A 361 10.61 17.58 4.20
C VAL A 361 11.18 19.01 4.13
N SER A 362 10.42 20.00 4.56
CA SER A 362 10.85 21.40 4.68
C SER A 362 11.48 21.72 6.04
N SER A 363 11.54 20.78 6.97
CA SER A 363 12.10 21.00 8.30
C SER A 363 13.59 21.35 8.23
N PRO A 364 14.07 22.38 8.97
CA PRO A 364 15.49 22.70 9.07
C PRO A 364 16.36 21.55 9.60
N VAL A 365 15.76 20.60 10.34
CA VAL A 365 16.44 19.41 10.88
C VAL A 365 16.96 18.53 9.74
N ILE A 366 16.22 18.42 8.64
CA ILE A 366 16.62 17.64 7.46
C ILE A 366 17.91 18.18 6.85
N LYS A 367 18.01 19.51 6.70
CA LYS A 367 19.25 20.12 6.17
C LYS A 367 20.45 19.87 7.08
N LYS A 368 20.29 19.99 8.40
CA LYS A 368 21.35 19.67 9.37
C LYS A 368 21.79 18.19 9.27
N ALA A 369 20.84 17.27 9.04
CA ALA A 369 21.15 15.86 8.81
C ALA A 369 21.94 15.65 7.51
N GLY A 370 21.57 16.33 6.42
CA GLY A 370 22.33 16.34 5.16
C GLY A 370 23.76 16.88 5.35
N ASP A 371 23.94 17.96 6.10
CA ASP A 371 25.27 18.51 6.41
C ASP A 371 26.12 17.50 7.23
N LEU A 372 25.52 16.76 8.17
CA LEU A 372 26.20 15.67 8.89
C LEU A 372 26.61 14.54 7.96
N ILE A 373 25.74 14.12 7.04
CA ILE A 373 26.03 13.05 6.05
C ILE A 373 27.18 13.51 5.14
N LYS A 374 27.14 14.75 4.61
CA LYS A 374 28.22 15.34 3.82
C LYS A 374 29.57 15.28 4.56
N ASN A 375 29.59 15.66 5.83
CA ASN A 375 30.79 15.61 6.66
C ASN A 375 31.30 14.17 6.84
N ARG A 376 30.41 13.20 7.06
CA ARG A 376 30.78 11.77 7.20
C ARG A 376 31.33 11.18 5.91
N LEU A 377 30.75 11.55 4.76
CA LEU A 377 31.21 11.10 3.45
C LEU A 377 32.48 11.81 2.99
N GLY A 378 32.80 12.99 3.54
CA GLY A 378 33.96 13.79 3.14
C GLY A 378 33.85 14.32 1.71
N ARG A 379 32.65 14.39 1.14
CA ARG A 379 32.37 14.87 -0.21
C ARG A 379 31.01 15.58 -0.28
N ASP A 380 30.78 16.32 -1.37
CA ASP A 380 29.45 16.85 -1.66
C ASP A 380 28.45 15.71 -1.89
N LEU A 381 27.21 15.93 -1.43
CA LEU A 381 26.16 14.95 -1.59
C LEU A 381 25.78 14.80 -3.07
N GLN A 382 25.42 13.58 -3.44
CA GLN A 382 24.87 13.22 -4.74
C GLN A 382 23.36 12.94 -4.62
N PRO A 383 22.59 12.98 -5.70
CA PRO A 383 21.15 12.71 -5.61
C PRO A 383 20.81 11.38 -4.97
N TYR A 384 21.63 10.36 -5.13
CA TYR A 384 21.42 9.04 -4.54
C TYR A 384 21.75 8.98 -3.03
N ASP A 385 22.35 10.04 -2.44
CA ASP A 385 22.60 10.08 -0.98
C ASP A 385 21.31 10.26 -0.17
N ILE A 386 20.14 10.45 -0.82
CA ILE A 386 18.84 10.25 -0.15
C ILE A 386 18.71 8.84 0.45
N TRP A 387 19.47 7.88 -0.07
CA TRP A 387 19.55 6.49 0.40
C TRP A 387 20.76 6.20 1.29
N TYR A 388 21.36 7.22 1.89
CA TYR A 388 22.48 7.04 2.80
C TYR A 388 22.15 6.07 3.94
N ASP A 389 22.97 5.02 4.10
CA ASP A 389 22.72 3.90 5.04
C ASP A 389 23.66 3.92 6.27
N GLY A 390 24.52 4.94 6.39
CA GLY A 390 25.55 5.01 7.45
C GLY A 390 25.04 5.33 8.86
N PHE A 391 23.72 5.49 9.04
CA PHE A 391 23.12 5.64 10.37
C PHE A 391 22.66 4.30 10.97
N LYS A 392 22.52 3.25 10.18
CA LYS A 392 22.07 1.95 10.68
C LYS A 392 23.12 1.31 11.59
N SER A 393 22.67 0.72 12.68
CA SER A 393 23.52 -0.01 13.62
C SER A 393 24.26 -1.18 12.97
N ARG A 394 23.66 -1.80 11.94
CA ARG A 394 24.26 -2.89 11.16
C ARG A 394 25.38 -2.45 10.22
N SER A 395 25.49 -1.16 9.91
CA SER A 395 26.53 -0.65 8.99
C SER A 395 27.95 -0.92 9.45
N SER A 396 28.14 -1.21 10.74
CA SER A 396 29.43 -1.62 11.33
C SER A 396 29.71 -3.13 11.32
N ILE A 397 28.74 -3.97 10.88
CA ILE A 397 28.85 -5.44 10.91
C ILE A 397 28.97 -5.93 9.45
N ASN A 398 29.98 -6.82 9.23
CA ASN A 398 30.17 -7.41 7.91
C ASN A 398 28.97 -8.30 7.54
N GLU A 399 28.37 -8.06 6.38
CA GLU A 399 27.17 -8.77 5.89
C GLU A 399 27.41 -10.27 5.74
N GLU A 400 28.60 -10.70 5.25
CA GLU A 400 28.95 -12.13 5.17
C GLU A 400 28.94 -12.84 6.54
N GLN A 401 29.27 -12.10 7.61
CA GLN A 401 29.22 -12.66 8.96
C GLN A 401 27.76 -12.85 9.40
N LEU A 402 26.89 -11.89 9.09
CA LEU A 402 25.46 -11.98 9.37
C LEU A 402 24.83 -13.14 8.58
N ASP A 403 25.14 -13.26 7.29
CA ASP A 403 24.68 -14.36 6.44
C ASP A 403 25.08 -15.74 6.98
N LYS A 404 26.33 -15.91 7.41
CA LYS A 404 26.78 -17.17 8.01
C LYS A 404 26.01 -17.54 9.27
N ILE A 405 25.61 -16.54 10.06
CA ILE A 405 24.82 -16.75 11.28
C ILE A 405 23.40 -17.18 10.93
N THR A 406 22.75 -16.43 10.03
CA THR A 406 21.34 -16.66 9.67
C THR A 406 21.16 -17.94 8.86
N LYS A 407 22.02 -18.23 7.88
CA LYS A 407 22.01 -19.50 7.12
C LYS A 407 22.17 -20.73 8.02
N ARG A 408 23.08 -20.65 8.99
CA ARG A 408 23.24 -21.75 9.96
C ARG A 408 22.02 -21.89 10.88
N LYS A 409 21.40 -20.79 11.30
CA LYS A 409 20.25 -20.80 12.20
C LYS A 409 18.96 -21.22 11.49
N TYR A 410 18.80 -20.80 10.25
CA TYR A 410 17.58 -21.00 9.45
C TYR A 410 17.89 -21.66 8.10
N PRO A 411 18.26 -22.96 8.11
CA PRO A 411 18.54 -23.71 6.89
C PRO A 411 17.29 -23.97 6.03
N ASP A 412 16.07 -23.86 6.61
CA ASP A 412 14.80 -24.12 5.95
C ASP A 412 13.63 -23.41 6.64
N ALA A 413 12.45 -23.42 6.01
CA ALA A 413 11.23 -22.79 6.54
C ALA A 413 10.80 -23.41 7.88
N SER A 414 11.02 -24.72 8.08
CA SER A 414 10.67 -25.41 9.33
C SER A 414 11.48 -24.90 10.50
N SER A 415 12.74 -24.53 10.27
CA SER A 415 13.60 -23.95 11.30
C SER A 415 13.13 -22.57 11.73
N VAL A 416 12.64 -21.75 10.79
CA VAL A 416 12.01 -20.46 11.08
C VAL A 416 10.73 -20.67 11.90
N LYS A 417 9.85 -21.56 11.46
CA LYS A 417 8.60 -21.90 12.17
C LYS A 417 8.85 -22.29 13.63
N ARG A 418 9.86 -23.13 13.88
CA ARG A 418 10.23 -23.54 15.25
C ARG A 418 10.74 -22.39 16.11
N ASP A 419 11.31 -21.36 15.51
CA ASP A 419 11.87 -20.21 16.24
C ASP A 419 10.81 -19.12 16.54
N LEU A 420 9.65 -19.08 15.85
CA LEU A 420 8.64 -18.07 16.06
C LEU A 420 8.22 -17.89 17.53
N PRO A 421 7.90 -18.97 18.31
CA PRO A 421 7.56 -18.78 19.71
C PRO A 421 8.77 -18.35 20.57
N ILE A 422 10.00 -18.64 20.14
CA ILE A 422 11.23 -18.20 20.81
C ILE A 422 11.43 -16.69 20.59
N ILE A 423 11.19 -16.21 19.37
CA ILE A 423 11.22 -14.79 19.02
C ILE A 423 10.23 -14.03 19.90
N LEU A 424 8.98 -14.47 19.97
CA LEU A 424 7.94 -13.83 20.78
C LEU A 424 8.33 -13.78 22.28
N LYS A 425 8.89 -14.86 22.82
CA LYS A 425 9.39 -14.88 24.22
C LYS A 425 10.50 -13.86 24.44
N LYS A 426 11.42 -13.71 23.51
CA LYS A 426 12.47 -12.67 23.58
C LYS A 426 11.90 -11.25 23.52
N LEU A 427 10.76 -11.09 22.86
CA LEU A 427 10.04 -9.81 22.73
C LEU A 427 9.06 -9.55 23.89
N GLY A 428 8.96 -10.45 24.87
CA GLY A 428 8.25 -10.21 26.13
C GLY A 428 6.93 -10.95 26.28
N TRP A 429 6.55 -11.87 25.38
CA TRP A 429 5.41 -12.76 25.57
C TRP A 429 5.73 -13.90 26.52
N ASP A 430 4.76 -14.31 27.33
CA ASP A 430 4.88 -15.55 28.10
C ASP A 430 4.83 -16.79 27.18
N ASN A 431 5.24 -17.95 27.73
CA ASN A 431 5.39 -19.18 26.93
C ASN A 431 4.05 -19.68 26.34
N VAL A 432 2.95 -19.56 27.07
CA VAL A 432 1.63 -20.03 26.60
C VAL A 432 1.15 -19.16 25.46
N ARG A 433 1.25 -17.85 25.63
CA ARG A 433 0.82 -16.88 24.65
C ARG A 433 1.68 -16.87 23.38
N ALA A 434 2.99 -16.98 23.55
CA ALA A 434 3.93 -17.10 22.43
C ALA A 434 3.63 -18.32 21.55
N ASN A 435 3.38 -19.48 22.13
CA ASN A 435 2.99 -20.67 21.37
C ASN A 435 1.61 -20.50 20.71
N TYR A 436 0.64 -19.95 21.43
CA TYR A 436 -0.71 -19.69 20.89
C TYR A 436 -0.70 -18.85 19.62
N ILE A 437 0.10 -17.76 19.59
CA ILE A 437 0.24 -16.89 18.42
C ILE A 437 1.01 -17.64 17.32
N ALA A 438 2.17 -18.21 17.63
CA ALA A 438 3.01 -18.90 16.68
C ALA A 438 2.31 -20.09 15.98
N ASP A 439 1.43 -20.82 16.67
CA ASP A 439 0.67 -21.94 16.11
C ASP A 439 -0.26 -21.51 14.97
N LYS A 440 -0.62 -20.20 14.91
CA LYS A 440 -1.49 -19.64 13.88
C LYS A 440 -0.75 -19.03 12.69
N VAL A 441 0.57 -19.16 12.63
CA VAL A 441 1.42 -18.65 11.56
C VAL A 441 2.16 -19.81 10.90
N GLU A 442 2.02 -20.00 9.60
CA GLU A 442 2.82 -20.91 8.80
C GLU A 442 3.90 -20.16 8.03
N VAL A 443 5.02 -20.80 7.75
CA VAL A 443 6.18 -20.21 7.06
C VAL A 443 6.38 -20.86 5.71
N ASP A 444 6.39 -20.02 4.67
CA ASP A 444 6.59 -20.45 3.28
C ASP A 444 7.85 -19.80 2.68
N PRO A 445 8.68 -20.50 1.90
CA PRO A 445 9.78 -19.89 1.15
C PRO A 445 9.20 -19.11 -0.04
N SER A 446 9.51 -17.81 -0.12
CA SER A 446 9.03 -16.95 -1.23
C SER A 446 10.05 -16.88 -2.35
N ARG A 447 9.54 -16.75 -3.58
CA ARG A 447 10.35 -16.56 -4.79
C ARG A 447 10.99 -15.17 -4.87
N GLY A 448 10.22 -14.15 -4.48
CA GLY A 448 10.64 -12.74 -4.54
C GLY A 448 10.84 -12.12 -3.17
N ALA A 449 10.38 -10.89 -3.00
CA ALA A 449 10.33 -10.23 -1.71
C ALA A 449 9.41 -10.98 -0.74
N GLY A 450 9.72 -10.92 0.56
CA GLY A 450 8.85 -11.45 1.59
C GLY A 450 7.53 -10.68 1.67
N HIS A 451 6.52 -11.32 2.23
CA HIS A 451 5.24 -10.70 2.56
C HIS A 451 4.46 -11.54 3.58
N ALA A 452 3.68 -10.88 4.39
CA ALA A 452 2.71 -11.50 5.28
C ALA A 452 1.36 -11.63 4.58
N TRP A 453 0.67 -12.76 4.80
CA TRP A 453 -0.67 -12.98 4.30
C TRP A 453 -1.59 -13.33 5.47
N GLY A 454 -2.54 -12.45 5.76
CA GLY A 454 -3.52 -12.64 6.83
C GLY A 454 -4.51 -13.75 6.52
N ALA A 455 -5.09 -14.34 7.58
CA ALA A 455 -6.02 -15.44 7.44
C ALA A 455 -7.46 -15.02 7.07
N GLU A 456 -7.88 -13.81 7.38
CA GLU A 456 -9.23 -13.24 7.23
C GLU A 456 -10.36 -14.03 7.93
N MET A 457 -10.08 -15.23 8.42
CA MET A 457 -11.05 -16.11 9.08
C MET A 457 -10.36 -16.92 10.18
N ARG A 458 -10.97 -17.01 11.34
CA ARG A 458 -10.51 -17.87 12.44
C ARG A 458 -10.48 -19.34 12.01
N GLY A 459 -9.46 -20.07 12.46
CA GLY A 459 -9.24 -21.48 12.09
C GLY A 459 -8.35 -21.69 10.86
N VAL A 460 -7.97 -20.62 10.15
CA VAL A 460 -6.97 -20.64 9.07
C VAL A 460 -5.69 -19.99 9.59
N ALA A 461 -4.53 -20.48 9.14
CA ALA A 461 -3.23 -19.91 9.52
C ALA A 461 -2.87 -18.72 8.63
N ALA A 462 -2.31 -17.68 9.24
CA ALA A 462 -1.59 -16.63 8.53
C ALA A 462 -0.31 -17.18 7.92
N ARG A 463 0.22 -16.54 6.87
CA ARG A 463 1.42 -16.99 6.16
C ARG A 463 2.54 -15.96 6.28
N LEU A 464 3.65 -16.40 6.83
CA LEU A 464 4.91 -15.69 6.79
C LEU A 464 5.68 -16.18 5.56
N ARG A 465 5.87 -15.30 4.59
CA ARG A 465 6.62 -15.61 3.37
C ARG A 465 7.92 -14.82 3.35
N THR A 466 9.01 -15.52 3.17
CA THR A 466 10.36 -14.92 3.13
C THR A 466 11.30 -15.73 2.24
N ARG A 467 12.35 -15.08 1.76
CA ARG A 467 13.33 -15.73 0.91
C ARG A 467 14.22 -16.68 1.72
N ILE A 468 14.23 -17.95 1.33
CA ILE A 468 15.09 -18.99 1.91
C ILE A 468 15.72 -19.74 0.74
N ALA A 469 17.03 -19.54 0.54
CA ALA A 469 17.79 -20.24 -0.51
C ALA A 469 18.10 -21.70 -0.12
N GLU A 470 18.58 -22.49 -1.08
CA GLU A 470 18.96 -23.90 -0.84
C GLU A 470 20.05 -24.06 0.24
N ASP A 471 20.92 -23.06 0.38
CA ASP A 471 21.98 -23.02 1.40
C ASP A 471 21.56 -22.32 2.71
N GLY A 472 20.27 -21.98 2.84
CA GLY A 472 19.68 -21.35 4.00
C GLY A 472 19.30 -19.88 3.80
N MET A 473 18.72 -19.27 4.83
CA MET A 473 18.26 -17.88 4.84
C MET A 473 19.43 -16.93 5.05
N ASP A 474 19.67 -16.02 4.08
CA ASP A 474 20.61 -14.91 4.26
C ASP A 474 20.10 -13.90 5.30
N TYR A 475 20.93 -12.94 5.70
CA TYR A 475 20.52 -11.94 6.68
C TYR A 475 19.39 -11.05 6.16
N LYS A 476 19.39 -10.72 4.87
CA LYS A 476 18.32 -9.95 4.25
C LYS A 476 16.97 -10.67 4.33
N GLY A 477 16.95 -11.96 4.00
CA GLY A 477 15.75 -12.81 4.16
C GLY A 477 15.27 -12.88 5.62
N TYR A 478 16.22 -12.94 6.57
CA TYR A 478 15.92 -12.92 8.00
C TYR A 478 15.34 -11.58 8.47
N ASN A 479 15.93 -10.46 8.07
CA ASN A 479 15.44 -9.11 8.41
C ASN A 479 14.00 -8.91 7.90
N ILE A 480 13.74 -9.35 6.65
CA ILE A 480 12.39 -9.37 6.06
C ILE A 480 11.47 -10.32 6.87
N ALA A 481 11.93 -11.53 7.22
CA ALA A 481 11.12 -12.46 8.00
C ALA A 481 10.67 -11.90 9.35
N VAL A 482 11.52 -11.14 10.02
CA VAL A 482 11.19 -10.49 11.28
C VAL A 482 10.13 -9.40 11.06
N HIS A 483 10.24 -8.62 9.99
CA HIS A 483 9.24 -7.63 9.58
C HIS A 483 7.88 -8.29 9.31
N GLU A 484 7.85 -9.28 8.41
CA GLU A 484 6.62 -9.99 8.04
C GLU A 484 5.99 -10.73 9.23
N PHE A 485 6.82 -11.19 10.18
CA PHE A 485 6.31 -11.78 11.41
C PHE A 485 5.59 -10.74 12.29
N GLY A 486 6.05 -9.49 12.30
CA GLY A 486 5.34 -8.39 12.96
C GLY A 486 3.92 -8.22 12.41
N HIS A 487 3.75 -8.21 11.09
CA HIS A 487 2.43 -8.21 10.44
C HIS A 487 1.59 -9.44 10.87
N ASN A 488 2.16 -10.64 10.80
CA ASN A 488 1.41 -11.85 11.16
C ASN A 488 0.96 -11.85 12.62
N VAL A 489 1.79 -11.35 13.55
CA VAL A 489 1.40 -11.23 14.97
C VAL A 489 0.25 -10.26 15.14
N GLU A 490 0.30 -9.08 14.49
CA GLU A 490 -0.82 -8.13 14.49
C GLU A 490 -2.08 -8.79 13.92
N GLN A 491 -2.00 -9.42 12.73
CA GLN A 491 -3.12 -10.09 12.07
C GLN A 491 -3.75 -11.20 12.93
N VAL A 492 -2.94 -11.98 13.63
CA VAL A 492 -3.44 -13.02 14.53
C VAL A 492 -4.14 -12.42 15.75
N LEU A 493 -3.53 -11.40 16.37
CA LEU A 493 -4.10 -10.76 17.56
C LEU A 493 -5.40 -10.03 17.24
N SER A 494 -5.43 -9.25 16.16
CA SER A 494 -6.61 -8.51 15.75
C SER A 494 -7.75 -9.43 15.28
N LEU A 495 -7.46 -10.59 14.68
CA LEU A 495 -8.49 -11.54 14.25
C LEU A 495 -9.07 -12.37 15.42
N TYR A 496 -8.21 -12.86 16.30
CA TYR A 496 -8.63 -13.82 17.34
C TYR A 496 -9.06 -13.18 18.66
N ASP A 497 -8.55 -11.99 18.98
CA ASP A 497 -8.73 -11.35 20.28
C ASP A 497 -9.61 -10.08 20.21
N ILE A 498 -10.13 -9.73 19.04
CA ILE A 498 -11.04 -8.60 18.85
C ILE A 498 -12.47 -8.96 19.31
N ASP A 499 -13.18 -8.00 19.86
CA ASP A 499 -14.56 -8.15 20.30
C ASP A 499 -15.60 -8.23 19.16
N TYR A 500 -15.36 -7.50 18.07
CA TYR A 500 -16.18 -7.50 16.86
C TYR A 500 -15.31 -7.77 15.64
N TYR A 501 -15.68 -8.76 14.82
CA TYR A 501 -14.95 -9.07 13.57
C TYR A 501 -14.84 -7.84 12.65
N MET A 502 -15.86 -7.01 12.60
CA MET A 502 -15.84 -5.79 11.78
C MET A 502 -14.78 -4.76 12.22
N LEU A 503 -14.19 -4.92 13.40
CA LEU A 503 -13.04 -4.15 13.86
C LEU A 503 -11.71 -4.87 13.68
N ASN A 504 -11.68 -6.02 13.02
CA ASN A 504 -10.45 -6.76 12.73
C ASN A 504 -9.42 -5.88 12.00
N GLY A 505 -8.16 -5.96 12.42
CA GLY A 505 -7.06 -5.16 11.90
C GLY A 505 -6.83 -3.86 12.67
N VAL A 506 -5.92 -3.07 12.15
CA VAL A 506 -5.57 -1.71 12.59
C VAL A 506 -6.11 -0.69 11.57
N PRO A 507 -6.05 0.62 11.82
CA PRO A 507 -6.74 1.62 10.97
C PRO A 507 -6.49 1.49 9.47
N ASN A 508 -5.22 1.38 9.06
CA ASN A 508 -4.84 1.27 7.66
C ASN A 508 -3.42 0.69 7.52
N THR A 509 -2.94 0.57 6.28
CA THR A 509 -1.63 0.00 5.95
C THR A 509 -0.47 0.70 6.65
N ALA A 510 -0.51 2.02 6.90
CA ALA A 510 0.57 2.70 7.61
C ALA A 510 0.76 2.15 9.04
N PHE A 511 -0.32 1.72 9.69
CA PHE A 511 -0.29 1.12 11.02
C PHE A 511 0.22 -0.32 11.01
N THR A 512 -0.13 -1.10 9.98
CA THR A 512 0.44 -2.46 9.83
C THR A 512 1.94 -2.38 9.60
N GLU A 513 2.40 -1.45 8.75
CA GLU A 513 3.81 -1.19 8.52
C GLU A 513 4.52 -0.73 9.80
N ALA A 514 3.93 0.20 10.55
CA ALA A 514 4.51 0.67 11.81
C ALA A 514 4.73 -0.48 12.81
N LEU A 515 3.75 -1.36 12.99
CA LEU A 515 3.85 -2.51 13.88
C LEU A 515 4.89 -3.54 13.40
N ALA A 516 5.01 -3.73 12.08
CA ALA A 516 6.06 -4.58 11.52
C ALA A 516 7.47 -3.99 11.72
N PHE A 517 7.64 -2.68 11.56
CA PHE A 517 8.91 -1.99 11.85
C PHE A 517 9.31 -2.13 13.32
N VAL A 518 8.36 -2.10 14.26
CA VAL A 518 8.62 -2.38 15.69
C VAL A 518 9.29 -3.75 15.89
N PHE A 519 8.92 -4.75 15.11
CA PHE A 519 9.61 -6.05 15.13
C PHE A 519 10.97 -5.97 14.43
N GLN A 520 11.01 -5.42 13.23
CA GLN A 520 12.18 -5.39 12.35
C GLN A 520 13.39 -4.72 12.99
N MET A 521 13.21 -3.63 13.72
CA MET A 521 14.31 -2.94 14.39
C MET A 521 14.99 -3.78 15.51
N ARG A 522 14.41 -4.90 15.89
CA ARG A 522 14.94 -5.82 16.91
C ARG A 522 15.67 -7.03 16.33
N ASP A 523 15.90 -7.07 15.03
CA ASP A 523 16.46 -8.21 14.31
C ASP A 523 17.84 -8.64 14.85
N LEU A 524 18.77 -7.71 15.03
CA LEU A 524 20.08 -8.00 15.62
C LEU A 524 19.99 -8.48 17.07
N LYS A 525 19.11 -7.86 17.87
CA LYS A 525 18.86 -8.30 19.26
C LYS A 525 18.34 -9.72 19.31
N LEU A 526 17.44 -10.09 18.42
CA LEU A 526 16.90 -11.45 18.31
C LEU A 526 17.96 -12.48 17.91
N LEU A 527 19.01 -12.06 17.18
CA LEU A 527 20.21 -12.89 16.91
C LEU A 527 21.21 -12.92 18.09
N GLY A 528 20.98 -12.14 19.14
CA GLY A 528 21.91 -12.00 20.27
C GLY A 528 23.12 -11.08 19.96
N MET A 529 22.94 -10.15 19.02
CA MET A 529 23.98 -9.22 18.55
C MET A 529 23.65 -7.76 18.92
N GLU A 530 23.20 -7.51 20.13
CA GLU A 530 22.92 -6.16 20.61
C GLU A 530 24.18 -5.28 20.59
N SER A 531 24.07 -4.11 20.00
CA SER A 531 25.10 -3.08 20.11
C SER A 531 25.01 -2.40 21.48
N ASN A 532 26.12 -2.32 22.20
CA ASN A 532 26.27 -1.51 23.40
C ASN A 532 26.66 -0.05 23.09
N ASP A 533 26.50 0.39 21.83
CA ASP A 533 26.84 1.75 21.44
C ASP A 533 25.88 2.73 22.12
N LYS A 534 26.44 3.65 22.89
CA LYS A 534 25.72 4.73 23.56
C LYS A 534 25.01 5.65 22.59
N ASN A 535 25.44 5.67 21.34
CA ASN A 535 24.89 6.47 20.27
C ASN A 535 23.76 5.75 19.50
N SER A 536 23.45 4.49 19.81
CA SER A 536 22.46 3.71 19.06
C SER A 536 21.11 4.38 18.95
N THR A 537 20.63 5.02 20.04
CA THR A 537 19.35 5.76 20.02
C THR A 537 19.40 7.00 19.12
N TYR A 538 20.54 7.69 19.08
CA TYR A 538 20.73 8.86 18.22
C TYR A 538 20.84 8.45 16.75
N LEU A 539 21.59 7.39 16.47
CA LEU A 539 21.70 6.84 15.11
C LEU A 539 20.36 6.33 14.60
N TYR A 540 19.58 5.66 15.44
CA TYR A 540 18.22 5.23 15.09
C TYR A 540 17.29 6.40 14.72
N ALA A 541 17.33 7.50 15.50
CA ALA A 541 16.51 8.67 15.19
C ALA A 541 16.92 9.31 13.85
N LEU A 542 18.22 9.33 13.52
CA LEU A 542 18.71 9.87 12.25
C LEU A 542 18.43 8.91 11.07
N ASP A 543 18.48 7.60 11.27
CA ASP A 543 18.12 6.63 10.25
C ASP A 543 16.64 6.74 9.90
N ASN A 544 15.78 6.81 10.92
CA ASN A 544 14.33 6.96 10.74
C ASN A 544 14.01 8.32 10.07
N LEU A 545 14.65 9.41 10.51
CA LEU A 545 14.49 10.73 9.89
C LEU A 545 14.83 10.70 8.40
N TRP A 546 15.98 10.11 8.04
CA TRP A 546 16.48 10.12 6.66
C TRP A 546 15.70 9.18 5.75
N SER A 547 15.30 8.00 6.24
CA SER A 547 14.43 7.07 5.52
C SER A 547 13.02 7.66 5.30
N THR A 548 12.49 8.39 6.30
CA THR A 548 11.21 9.11 6.16
C THR A 548 11.32 10.24 5.13
N PHE A 549 12.40 11.02 5.16
CA PHE A 549 12.68 12.05 4.16
C PHE A 549 12.72 11.46 2.75
N GLU A 550 13.47 10.37 2.54
CA GLU A 550 13.55 9.66 1.25
C GLU A 550 12.16 9.37 0.68
N ILE A 551 11.35 8.63 1.43
CA ILE A 551 10.11 8.04 0.90
C ILE A 551 8.98 9.06 0.78
N MET A 552 8.98 10.14 1.56
CA MET A 552 8.00 11.22 1.42
C MET A 552 8.09 11.89 0.06
N GLY A 553 9.30 12.08 -0.49
CA GLY A 553 9.46 12.66 -1.82
C GLY A 553 8.87 11.79 -2.92
N ALA A 554 9.13 10.49 -2.88
CA ALA A 554 8.54 9.53 -3.81
C ALA A 554 7.01 9.52 -3.70
N SER A 555 6.48 9.58 -2.47
CA SER A 555 5.04 9.66 -2.21
C SER A 555 4.41 10.94 -2.77
N LEU A 556 5.08 12.09 -2.63
CA LEU A 556 4.61 13.34 -3.22
C LEU A 556 4.58 13.29 -4.75
N VAL A 557 5.57 12.62 -5.37
CA VAL A 557 5.58 12.41 -6.83
C VAL A 557 4.40 11.53 -7.25
N ASP A 558 4.14 10.43 -6.54
CA ASP A 558 3.02 9.53 -6.80
C ASP A 558 1.67 10.25 -6.69
N GLN A 559 1.43 10.98 -5.58
CA GLN A 559 0.21 11.78 -5.38
C GLN A 559 -0.01 12.82 -6.49
N LYS A 560 1.04 13.56 -6.87
CA LYS A 560 0.97 14.58 -7.92
C LYS A 560 0.77 13.97 -9.30
N THR A 561 1.35 12.79 -9.54
CA THR A 561 1.12 12.01 -10.77
C THR A 561 -0.34 11.61 -10.90
N TRP A 562 -0.95 11.13 -9.83
CA TRP A 562 -2.37 10.75 -9.84
C TRP A 562 -3.31 11.94 -9.98
N LYS A 563 -3.02 13.08 -9.34
CA LYS A 563 -3.77 14.34 -9.59
C LYS A 563 -3.66 14.75 -11.06
N TRP A 564 -2.45 14.68 -11.64
CA TRP A 564 -2.23 15.00 -13.05
C TRP A 564 -2.98 14.04 -14.01
N LEU A 565 -3.05 12.74 -13.70
CA LEU A 565 -3.78 11.76 -14.51
C LEU A 565 -5.28 12.07 -14.55
N TYR A 566 -5.89 12.48 -13.45
CA TYR A 566 -7.29 12.92 -13.43
C TYR A 566 -7.52 14.21 -14.21
N GLU A 567 -6.55 15.12 -14.27
CA GLU A 567 -6.58 16.31 -15.08
C GLU A 567 -6.33 16.02 -16.57
N ASN A 568 -5.70 14.90 -16.91
CA ASN A 568 -5.29 14.51 -18.26
C ASN A 568 -5.72 13.07 -18.60
N PRO A 569 -7.02 12.72 -18.56
CA PRO A 569 -7.49 11.34 -18.66
C PRO A 569 -7.24 10.67 -20.03
N THR A 570 -6.91 11.45 -21.05
CA THR A 570 -6.62 10.97 -22.41
C THR A 570 -5.13 10.91 -22.74
N ALA A 571 -4.26 11.11 -21.74
CA ALA A 571 -2.81 11.09 -21.91
C ALA A 571 -2.32 9.76 -22.50
N ASN A 572 -1.26 9.83 -23.30
CA ASN A 572 -0.54 8.67 -23.79
C ASN A 572 0.72 8.41 -22.93
N PRO A 573 1.44 7.30 -23.13
CA PRO A 573 2.62 6.95 -22.32
C PRO A 573 3.76 7.97 -22.38
N GLU A 574 3.94 8.64 -23.51
CA GLU A 574 4.95 9.70 -23.67
C GLU A 574 4.56 10.95 -22.85
N ASP A 575 3.27 11.33 -22.87
CA ASP A 575 2.77 12.45 -22.08
C ASP A 575 2.98 12.20 -20.59
N LEU A 576 2.63 10.98 -20.12
CA LEU A 576 2.81 10.59 -18.73
C LEU A 576 4.29 10.54 -18.33
N LYS A 577 5.18 9.99 -19.18
CA LYS A 577 6.63 10.00 -18.96
C LYS A 577 7.13 11.42 -18.73
N ASN A 578 6.73 12.35 -19.60
CA ASN A 578 7.13 13.75 -19.51
C ASN A 578 6.59 14.40 -18.23
N ALA A 579 5.32 14.11 -17.87
CA ALA A 579 4.70 14.60 -16.64
C ALA A 579 5.42 14.10 -15.38
N VAL A 580 5.66 12.79 -15.28
CA VAL A 580 6.35 12.19 -14.12
C VAL A 580 7.78 12.76 -13.97
N ASN A 581 8.52 12.88 -15.07
CA ASN A 581 9.85 13.49 -15.04
C ASN A 581 9.80 14.95 -14.56
N LYS A 582 8.83 15.73 -15.04
CA LYS A 582 8.64 17.13 -14.62
C LYS A 582 8.26 17.22 -13.15
N ILE A 583 7.25 16.46 -12.71
CA ILE A 583 6.78 16.43 -11.33
C ILE A 583 7.93 16.01 -10.38
N SER A 584 8.70 14.98 -10.76
CA SER A 584 9.83 14.51 -9.96
C SER A 584 10.87 15.60 -9.77
N LYS A 585 11.24 16.33 -10.84
CA LYS A 585 12.16 17.47 -10.76
C LYS A 585 11.60 18.63 -9.95
N GLU A 586 10.33 18.95 -10.07
CA GLU A 586 9.67 20.00 -9.30
C GLU A 586 9.69 19.69 -7.79
N VAL A 587 9.35 18.47 -7.39
CA VAL A 587 9.42 18.02 -6.00
C VAL A 587 10.86 18.02 -5.52
N TRP A 588 11.77 17.50 -6.33
CA TRP A 588 13.20 17.48 -6.03
C TRP A 588 13.77 18.89 -5.80
N ASN A 589 13.59 19.78 -6.77
CA ASN A 589 14.15 21.14 -6.70
C ASN A 589 13.59 21.94 -5.52
N LYS A 590 12.33 21.70 -5.17
CA LYS A 590 11.69 22.40 -4.05
C LYS A 590 12.16 21.93 -2.68
N TYR A 591 12.33 20.63 -2.49
CA TYR A 591 12.51 20.04 -1.15
C TYR A 591 13.85 19.33 -0.95
N TYR A 592 14.44 18.75 -2.00
CA TYR A 592 15.65 17.92 -1.93
C TYR A 592 16.92 18.66 -2.36
N ALA A 593 16.86 19.42 -3.43
CA ALA A 593 18.00 20.20 -3.91
C ALA A 593 18.57 21.15 -2.85
N PRO A 594 17.78 21.83 -1.99
CA PRO A 594 18.33 22.66 -0.90
C PRO A 594 19.13 21.86 0.14
N VAL A 595 18.92 20.58 0.26
CA VAL A 595 19.59 19.67 1.20
C VAL A 595 20.80 19.00 0.54
N ILE A 596 20.60 18.48 -0.67
CA ILE A 596 21.59 17.67 -1.41
C ILE A 596 22.59 18.57 -2.17
N GLY A 597 22.15 19.74 -2.64
CA GLY A 597 22.98 20.66 -3.40
C GLY A 597 23.04 20.40 -4.92
N VAL A 598 22.21 19.49 -5.43
CA VAL A 598 22.11 19.15 -6.87
C VAL A 598 20.68 19.36 -7.31
N GLU A 599 20.47 20.08 -8.41
CA GLU A 599 19.15 20.33 -9.00
C GLU A 599 18.80 19.32 -10.09
N ASP A 600 17.54 19.32 -10.52
CA ASP A 600 16.99 18.61 -11.68
C ASP A 600 17.08 17.07 -11.65
N SER A 601 17.19 16.46 -10.47
CA SER A 601 17.10 15.01 -10.35
C SER A 601 15.65 14.53 -10.47
N ASN A 602 15.44 13.48 -11.28
CA ASN A 602 14.17 12.80 -11.45
C ASN A 602 14.05 11.53 -10.60
N ILE A 603 15.02 11.25 -9.75
CA ILE A 603 15.20 9.95 -9.07
C ILE A 603 14.01 9.53 -8.20
N LEU A 604 13.23 10.48 -7.70
CA LEU A 604 12.00 10.22 -6.94
C LEU A 604 10.92 9.49 -7.77
N GLY A 605 11.02 9.50 -9.09
CA GLY A 605 10.12 8.78 -9.99
C GLY A 605 10.47 7.31 -10.22
N ILE A 606 11.52 6.76 -9.57
CA ILE A 606 11.97 5.38 -9.82
C ILE A 606 11.06 4.30 -9.21
N TYR A 607 10.31 4.61 -8.17
CA TYR A 607 9.63 3.64 -7.31
C TYR A 607 8.61 2.79 -8.07
N SER A 608 8.77 1.46 -8.02
CA SER A 608 7.92 0.50 -8.75
C SER A 608 6.49 0.43 -8.22
N HIS A 609 6.25 0.84 -6.97
CA HIS A 609 4.89 0.95 -6.43
C HIS A 609 3.99 1.86 -7.25
N MET A 610 4.54 2.90 -7.90
CA MET A 610 3.77 3.74 -8.83
C MET A 610 3.18 2.94 -10.00
N ILE A 611 3.73 1.76 -10.31
CA ILE A 611 3.30 0.90 -11.43
C ILE A 611 2.19 -0.06 -11.00
N SER A 612 2.39 -0.80 -9.89
CA SER A 612 1.50 -1.90 -9.48
C SER A 612 0.65 -1.61 -8.25
N TYR A 613 1.09 -0.68 -7.38
CA TYR A 613 0.39 -0.31 -6.15
C TYR A 613 0.27 1.21 -6.01
N PRO A 614 -0.47 1.88 -6.90
CA PRO A 614 -0.55 3.34 -6.92
C PRO A 614 -1.06 3.90 -5.60
N LEU A 615 -0.48 5.04 -5.20
CA LEU A 615 -0.75 5.77 -3.96
C LEU A 615 -0.43 5.01 -2.65
N TYR A 616 0.15 3.80 -2.77
CA TYR A 616 0.58 3.01 -1.60
C TYR A 616 1.78 3.63 -0.88
N LEU A 617 2.67 4.30 -1.63
CA LEU A 617 3.91 4.88 -1.08
C LEU A 617 3.69 5.81 0.11
N SER A 618 2.50 6.42 0.22
CA SER A 618 2.15 7.29 1.35
C SER A 618 2.03 6.56 2.69
N ALA A 619 1.81 5.24 2.68
CA ALA A 619 1.70 4.46 3.91
C ALA A 619 3.04 4.32 4.65
N TYR A 620 4.15 4.18 3.93
CA TYR A 620 5.47 3.98 4.54
C TYR A 620 5.93 5.14 5.43
N PRO A 621 5.96 6.41 4.97
CA PRO A 621 6.46 7.49 5.82
C PRO A 621 5.52 7.80 6.98
N ILE A 622 4.20 7.60 6.81
CA ILE A 622 3.25 7.68 7.93
C ILE A 622 3.54 6.55 8.92
N GLY A 623 3.82 5.33 8.42
CA GLY A 623 4.22 4.19 9.22
C GLY A 623 5.49 4.45 10.05
N HIS A 624 6.51 5.09 9.47
CA HIS A 624 7.73 5.50 10.19
C HIS A 624 7.41 6.49 11.33
N LEU A 625 6.53 7.48 11.08
CA LEU A 625 6.14 8.43 12.12
C LEU A 625 5.38 7.75 13.27
N ILE A 626 4.47 6.83 12.94
CA ILE A 626 3.70 6.05 13.91
C ILE A 626 4.63 5.12 14.69
N GLU A 627 5.50 4.37 14.00
CA GLU A 627 6.47 3.47 14.61
C GLU A 627 7.35 4.22 15.62
N PHE A 628 7.91 5.35 15.22
CA PHE A 628 8.74 6.17 16.10
C PHE A 628 7.98 6.62 17.37
N GLN A 629 6.71 7.03 17.23
CA GLN A 629 5.88 7.40 18.39
C GLN A 629 5.57 6.18 19.28
N ILE A 630 5.34 5.00 18.69
CA ILE A 630 5.13 3.76 19.43
C ILE A 630 6.42 3.39 20.20
N GLU A 631 7.59 3.44 19.56
CA GLU A 631 8.87 3.13 20.19
C GLU A 631 9.18 4.03 21.40
N GLU A 632 8.98 5.33 21.25
CA GLU A 632 9.13 6.27 22.38
C GLU A 632 8.15 5.95 23.52
N TYR A 633 6.93 5.53 23.22
CA TYR A 633 5.93 5.15 24.21
C TYR A 633 6.25 3.83 24.92
N ILE A 634 6.77 2.82 24.21
CA ILE A 634 7.02 1.48 24.79
C ILE A 634 8.41 1.32 25.41
N LYS A 635 9.26 2.33 25.35
CA LYS A 635 10.68 2.29 25.73
C LYS A 635 10.95 1.59 27.07
N ASP A 636 10.13 1.86 28.07
CA ASP A 636 10.26 1.29 29.44
C ASP A 636 9.14 0.30 29.77
N LYS A 637 8.47 -0.27 28.75
CA LYS A 637 7.32 -1.16 28.90
C LYS A 637 7.60 -2.55 28.32
N ASN A 638 6.76 -3.52 28.67
CA ASN A 638 6.82 -4.84 28.07
C ASN A 638 6.21 -4.78 26.65
N LEU A 639 7.01 -5.06 25.62
CA LEU A 639 6.59 -4.99 24.23
C LEU A 639 5.40 -5.92 23.95
N GLY A 640 5.46 -7.19 24.39
CA GLY A 640 4.38 -8.14 24.12
C GLY A 640 3.04 -7.67 24.64
N THR A 641 3.00 -7.13 25.88
CA THR A 641 1.78 -6.59 26.50
C THR A 641 1.23 -5.38 25.73
N GLU A 642 2.10 -4.43 25.37
CA GLU A 642 1.67 -3.22 24.67
C GLU A 642 1.26 -3.51 23.24
N PHE A 643 1.98 -4.38 22.55
CA PHE A 643 1.64 -4.80 21.21
C PHE A 643 0.26 -5.47 21.14
N GLU A 644 -0.05 -6.38 22.09
CA GLU A 644 -1.38 -6.99 22.19
C GLU A 644 -2.47 -5.94 22.48
N ARG A 645 -2.21 -5.00 23.38
CA ARG A 645 -3.14 -3.93 23.70
C ARG A 645 -3.45 -3.09 22.46
N MET A 646 -2.40 -2.69 21.73
CA MET A 646 -2.51 -1.87 20.53
C MET A 646 -3.24 -2.61 19.41
N SER A 647 -2.92 -3.89 19.15
CA SER A 647 -3.60 -4.69 18.14
C SER A 647 -5.10 -4.88 18.40
N LYS A 648 -5.51 -4.83 19.66
CA LYS A 648 -6.94 -4.96 20.07
C LYS A 648 -7.73 -3.65 20.04
N ILE A 649 -7.09 -2.51 19.81
CA ILE A 649 -7.81 -1.25 19.58
C ILE A 649 -8.72 -1.41 18.36
N GLY A 650 -8.23 -2.09 17.34
CA GLY A 650 -9.01 -2.42 16.16
C GLY A 650 -9.11 -1.26 15.16
N LYS A 651 -9.93 -1.46 14.14
CA LYS A 651 -10.06 -0.57 12.98
C LYS A 651 -10.94 0.66 13.33
N VAL A 652 -10.36 1.64 14.04
CA VAL A 652 -10.94 2.96 14.31
C VAL A 652 -10.20 4.03 13.51
N LEU A 653 -10.57 5.33 13.63
CA LEU A 653 -9.83 6.39 12.92
C LEU A 653 -8.35 6.44 13.34
N PRO A 654 -7.42 6.77 12.42
CA PRO A 654 -5.98 6.84 12.67
C PRO A 654 -5.60 7.63 13.93
N ASN A 655 -6.07 8.85 14.05
CA ASN A 655 -5.76 9.68 15.21
C ASN A 655 -6.43 9.18 16.52
N SER A 656 -7.61 8.57 16.44
CA SER A 656 -8.27 7.95 17.60
C SER A 656 -7.48 6.75 18.10
N TRP A 657 -7.02 5.90 17.19
CA TRP A 657 -6.15 4.78 17.51
C TRP A 657 -4.84 5.23 18.18
N MET A 658 -4.18 6.24 17.62
CA MET A 658 -2.92 6.76 18.17
C MET A 658 -3.10 7.39 19.55
N ILE A 659 -4.19 8.11 19.79
CA ILE A 659 -4.52 8.65 21.13
C ILE A 659 -4.71 7.51 22.14
N GLU A 660 -5.41 6.45 21.77
CA GLU A 660 -5.61 5.27 22.64
C GLU A 660 -4.31 4.47 22.83
N ALA A 661 -3.51 4.36 21.80
CA ALA A 661 -2.25 3.62 21.82
C ALA A 661 -1.14 4.34 22.61
N THR A 662 -0.93 5.62 22.35
CA THR A 662 0.25 6.37 22.82
C THR A 662 -0.08 7.65 23.61
N GLY A 663 -1.35 8.07 23.61
CA GLY A 663 -1.82 9.32 24.22
C GLY A 663 -1.72 10.55 23.28
N ASN A 664 -1.21 10.39 22.05
CA ASN A 664 -0.97 11.50 21.13
C ASN A 664 -1.53 11.17 19.71
N LYS A 665 -1.82 12.21 18.92
CA LYS A 665 -2.15 12.07 17.49
C LYS A 665 -0.89 11.74 16.69
N ILE A 666 -1.06 11.32 15.42
CA ILE A 666 0.06 11.21 14.47
C ILE A 666 0.75 12.57 14.34
N SER A 667 2.06 12.60 14.57
CA SER A 667 2.86 13.82 14.53
C SER A 667 4.30 13.53 14.10
N PRO A 668 4.92 14.39 13.30
CA PRO A 668 6.34 14.31 12.97
C PRO A 668 7.24 14.84 14.10
N GLU A 669 6.71 15.64 15.03
CA GLU A 669 7.44 16.35 16.06
C GLU A 669 8.34 15.45 16.94
N PRO A 670 7.88 14.27 17.43
CA PRO A 670 8.73 13.40 18.23
C PRO A 670 10.01 12.99 17.50
N LEU A 671 9.91 12.61 16.22
CA LEU A 671 11.04 12.24 15.38
C LEU A 671 11.97 13.45 15.12
N LEU A 672 11.41 14.58 14.71
CA LEU A 672 12.17 15.79 14.43
C LEU A 672 12.95 16.28 15.67
N ASN A 673 12.31 16.29 16.83
CA ASN A 673 12.92 16.71 18.10
C ASN A 673 14.04 15.76 18.54
N GLN A 674 13.85 14.45 18.39
CA GLN A 674 14.88 13.47 18.76
C GLN A 674 16.05 13.49 17.77
N ALA A 675 15.78 13.67 16.48
CA ALA A 675 16.82 13.84 15.47
C ALA A 675 17.63 15.12 15.70
N GLU A 676 17.01 16.23 16.10
CA GLU A 676 17.75 17.45 16.43
C GLU A 676 18.67 17.26 17.63
N LYS A 677 18.23 16.56 18.68
CA LYS A 677 19.11 16.18 19.80
C LYS A 677 20.25 15.28 19.34
N ALA A 678 19.95 14.30 18.48
CA ALA A 678 20.96 13.39 17.92
C ALA A 678 22.04 14.14 17.14
N LEU A 679 21.65 15.12 16.31
CA LEU A 679 22.58 15.98 15.57
C LEU A 679 23.51 16.77 16.50
N ILE A 680 23.00 17.31 17.61
CA ILE A 680 23.79 18.05 18.59
C ILE A 680 24.80 17.11 19.28
N GLU A 681 24.38 15.94 19.70
CA GLU A 681 25.24 14.99 20.43
C GLU A 681 26.34 14.38 19.53
N LEU A 682 26.00 14.03 18.29
CA LEU A 682 26.95 13.42 17.35
C LEU A 682 27.89 14.43 16.67
N SER A 683 27.68 15.75 16.87
CA SER A 683 28.58 16.82 16.41
C SER A 683 29.61 17.23 17.47
N LYS A 684 29.50 16.69 18.69
CA LYS A 684 30.50 16.91 19.79
C LYS A 684 31.69 15.98 19.61
#